data_a86eddc1be323c39dfba581a1ea21d5f
#
_entry.id   a86eddc1be323c39dfba581a1ea21d5f
#
_cell.length_a   1.000
_cell.length_b   1.000
_cell.length_c   1.000
_cell.angle_alpha   90.00
_cell.angle_beta   90.00
_cell.angle_gamma   90.00
#
_symmetry.space_group_name_H-M   'P 1'
#
loop_
_entity.id
_entity.type
_entity.pdbx_description
1 polymer ?
#
loop_
_entity_poly.entity_id
_entity_poly.type
_entity_poly.pdbx_seq_one_letter_code
_entity_poly.pdbx_strand_id
1 'polypeptide(L)'
;MAGRAAAVQGGGAASGDGYVRAEATRWTLGTASVEKVVSLEGGRLLLRSFRNRQSGREMMVNRQSSVELSPEMIGSEIRGPWTLEGFATTTHRQGELQLDLKLACGALSVTKSYVVYPASAVIREWYTCRNTGSAPLLLVEPRFLAVAAQLGPAADKLDFHWMVGAHNEAGSWVLKTEKLPPGKPRKFDSYDPFPPRGQPSPNDSKMGSESYAPWYAFYDRDTKDGLLIGWDYMGHWASQFTCADDGTVAASLRVAGHKQMLAPGQAMTTPMAFTAIFREDLDNAGNELLDWQYRYLWDYTRAGWFPSIPMLGYWYKGTGWGEPNVPWWGSGKADIPSQFTKIFRMADLIRQVGADNYHRDWGWWDRAGDWNGPDFGTSGKYLRKSDIGQIIYAFLYTVDPQSKLAQSHPDWLIGQTLDMSQPEVVAHIQRQLDEFHRRWGDFAWRNDSTPTAPRNGDDTPLLAQEQNFREIVRSFLDKYPRSSFQSVNGGGNEAGYDYVRLSGMFQFSDGGAIMPLRNYYASLLLPPDKLMDNGDQWNPDQYDKAKWRALLSMAIMTTGDTWDKGKLEGLRELFDIYHYLAAQGVVGRWVKIYRPAIEGDDPTMYIQRLSRDRLRGLIVPARSAPGKVTLRPKGLLPGAEYNVSFQESASEQELSGAALMRRGIAIEHVQPGELIYLNLPYHPGNRRDRAAPTAPREVAKQSAENMGFPGIELTWTPGTDDQWLSYYEILRNGRAIDKVAKGTYYFDHSVGADLAARYEVRSVDGAGNVSPPAQARGPEAEPAEVFDDADAGLKYSGAWRHEQNVQPAYRETISSSDQRDAAVEVNVEGRRFRWFSKLGGDCGKARVSIDGSPAETVDTYCSDDVWGACVFTEEWPAAGKHVVRITVLGEKNPRAKDHRVYMDGVRTERK
;
A
#
# COMPACT_ATOMS: atom_id res chain seq x y z
N MET A 1 25.21 2.72 3.37
CA MET A 1 26.42 2.52 4.17
C MET A 1 26.05 1.76 5.44
N ALA A 2 26.36 0.48 5.49
CA ALA A 2 26.16 -0.33 6.69
C ALA A 2 27.15 0.15 7.76
N GLY A 3 26.64 0.83 8.79
CA GLY A 3 27.43 1.13 9.97
C GLY A 3 27.85 -0.19 10.64
N ARG A 4 29.13 -0.45 10.72
CA ARG A 4 29.67 -1.61 11.43
C ARG A 4 29.21 -1.57 12.89
N ALA A 5 28.39 -2.53 13.28
CA ALA A 5 28.07 -2.78 14.68
C ALA A 5 29.34 -3.19 15.43
N ALA A 6 29.61 -2.61 16.59
CA ALA A 6 30.71 -3.00 17.44
C ALA A 6 30.30 -4.27 18.21
N ALA A 7 30.91 -5.41 17.87
CA ALA A 7 30.75 -6.65 18.65
C ALA A 7 31.70 -6.59 19.86
N VAL A 8 31.14 -6.69 21.05
CA VAL A 8 31.92 -6.81 22.30
C VAL A 8 31.96 -8.30 22.68
N GLN A 9 33.14 -8.91 22.62
CA GLN A 9 33.36 -10.25 23.16
C GLN A 9 33.43 -10.18 24.70
N GLY A 10 32.48 -10.87 25.37
CA GLY A 10 32.54 -11.09 26.82
C GLY A 10 32.13 -9.91 27.69
N GLY A 11 30.96 -9.32 27.50
CA GLY A 11 30.39 -8.28 28.38
C GLY A 11 28.89 -8.06 28.14
N GLY A 12 28.21 -7.47 29.10
CA GLY A 12 26.83 -7.00 28.95
C GLY A 12 26.77 -5.76 28.06
N ALA A 13 25.59 -5.50 27.50
CA ALA A 13 25.27 -4.31 26.73
C ALA A 13 24.00 -3.65 27.26
N ALA A 14 23.89 -2.33 27.11
CA ALA A 14 22.70 -1.57 27.47
C ALA A 14 22.42 -0.48 26.42
N SER A 15 21.14 -0.21 26.16
CA SER A 15 20.69 0.85 25.28
C SER A 15 19.27 1.27 25.69
N GLY A 16 19.08 2.54 26.04
CA GLY A 16 17.83 2.98 26.64
C GLY A 16 17.48 2.19 27.89
N ASP A 17 16.30 1.58 27.95
CA ASP A 17 15.87 0.65 28.98
C ASP A 17 16.19 -0.82 28.66
N GLY A 18 16.72 -1.07 27.45
CA GLY A 18 17.15 -2.39 27.01
C GLY A 18 18.49 -2.79 27.61
N TYR A 19 18.65 -4.05 27.97
CA TYR A 19 19.89 -4.59 28.51
C TYR A 19 20.10 -6.06 28.17
N VAL A 20 21.36 -6.44 28.05
CA VAL A 20 21.87 -7.81 28.06
C VAL A 20 22.95 -7.90 29.14
N ARG A 21 22.83 -8.80 30.09
CA ARG A 21 23.83 -9.11 31.14
C ARG A 21 24.28 -10.53 30.92
N ALA A 22 25.58 -10.73 30.85
CA ALA A 22 26.18 -12.04 30.58
C ALA A 22 27.05 -12.48 31.77
N GLU A 23 26.80 -13.68 32.28
CA GLU A 23 27.62 -14.44 33.19
C GLU A 23 28.18 -15.65 32.44
N ALA A 24 29.04 -16.46 33.00
CA ALA A 24 29.74 -17.53 32.29
C ALA A 24 28.83 -18.46 31.42
N THR A 25 27.67 -18.86 31.94
CA THR A 25 26.71 -19.74 31.27
C THR A 25 25.28 -19.28 31.48
N ARG A 26 25.09 -18.02 31.89
CA ARG A 26 23.77 -17.45 32.13
C ARG A 26 23.67 -16.05 31.52
N TRP A 27 22.57 -15.78 30.80
CA TRP A 27 22.32 -14.50 30.13
C TRP A 27 20.96 -13.98 30.53
N THR A 28 20.93 -12.74 30.97
CA THR A 28 19.70 -11.99 31.28
C THR A 28 19.52 -10.89 30.25
N LEU A 29 18.39 -10.89 29.57
CA LEU A 29 18.04 -9.90 28.55
C LEU A 29 16.63 -9.35 28.77
N GLY A 30 16.43 -8.07 28.58
CA GLY A 30 15.13 -7.48 28.81
C GLY A 30 15.08 -5.97 28.65
N THR A 31 13.94 -5.41 29.01
CA THR A 31 13.60 -3.98 29.01
C THR A 31 12.88 -3.62 30.32
N ALA A 32 12.32 -2.42 30.41
CA ALA A 32 11.41 -2.06 31.50
C ALA A 32 10.15 -2.92 31.51
N SER A 33 9.75 -3.52 30.39
CA SER A 33 8.49 -4.29 30.25
C SER A 33 8.68 -5.79 30.44
N VAL A 34 9.78 -6.37 29.97
CA VAL A 34 10.01 -7.82 29.91
C VAL A 34 11.42 -8.19 30.34
N GLU A 35 11.59 -9.35 30.97
CA GLU A 35 12.91 -9.94 31.26
C GLU A 35 12.89 -11.44 30.95
N LYS A 36 13.91 -11.91 30.22
CA LYS A 36 14.14 -13.32 29.88
C LYS A 36 15.51 -13.72 30.41
N VAL A 37 15.60 -14.87 31.09
CA VAL A 37 16.86 -15.43 31.56
C VAL A 37 17.06 -16.80 30.95
N VAL A 38 18.14 -16.98 30.21
CA VAL A 38 18.55 -18.25 29.64
C VAL A 38 19.86 -18.72 30.25
N SER A 39 20.04 -20.03 30.41
CA SER A 39 21.28 -20.61 30.93
C SER A 39 21.63 -21.90 30.21
N LEU A 40 22.94 -22.18 30.12
CA LEU A 40 23.47 -23.45 29.68
C LEU A 40 23.87 -24.28 30.91
N GLU A 41 23.09 -25.31 31.19
CA GLU A 41 23.26 -26.16 32.37
C GLU A 41 23.23 -27.66 31.99
N GLY A 42 24.23 -28.44 32.34
CA GLY A 42 24.32 -29.84 31.99
C GLY A 42 24.25 -30.07 30.48
N GLY A 43 24.77 -29.12 29.69
CA GLY A 43 24.73 -29.19 28.21
C GLY A 43 23.34 -28.94 27.59
N ARG A 44 22.41 -28.33 28.35
CA ARG A 44 21.06 -27.96 27.88
C ARG A 44 20.89 -26.46 27.95
N LEU A 45 20.45 -25.85 26.89
CA LEU A 45 20.05 -24.42 26.89
C LEU A 45 18.60 -24.32 27.40
N LEU A 46 18.41 -23.68 28.56
CA LEU A 46 17.17 -23.65 29.32
C LEU A 46 16.68 -22.21 29.51
N LEU A 47 15.37 -22.01 29.41
CA LEU A 47 14.69 -20.81 29.88
C LEU A 47 14.51 -20.92 31.41
N ARG A 48 15.07 -19.98 32.15
CA ARG A 48 15.09 -19.98 33.63
C ARG A 48 14.16 -18.97 34.28
N SER A 49 13.91 -17.89 33.59
CA SER A 49 12.97 -16.85 34.04
C SER A 49 12.37 -16.18 32.82
N PHE A 50 11.10 -15.92 32.85
CA PHE A 50 10.38 -15.10 31.91
C PHE A 50 9.39 -14.25 32.70
N ARG A 51 9.75 -12.98 32.86
CA ARG A 51 9.03 -12.09 33.79
C ARG A 51 8.34 -10.96 33.06
N ASN A 52 7.06 -10.76 33.40
CA ASN A 52 6.39 -9.50 33.12
C ASN A 52 6.85 -8.46 34.16
N ARG A 53 7.65 -7.50 33.75
CA ARG A 53 8.19 -6.48 34.64
C ARG A 53 7.19 -5.38 34.99
N GLN A 54 6.14 -5.21 34.19
CA GLN A 54 5.07 -4.25 34.45
C GLN A 54 4.18 -4.71 35.61
N SER A 55 3.87 -6.03 35.68
CA SER A 55 3.14 -6.61 36.82
C SER A 55 4.05 -7.17 37.93
N GLY A 56 5.35 -7.32 37.63
CA GLY A 56 6.30 -7.98 38.53
C GLY A 56 6.20 -9.51 38.54
N ARG A 57 5.32 -10.10 37.70
CA ARG A 57 5.03 -11.52 37.73
C ARG A 57 6.08 -12.36 37.02
N GLU A 58 6.53 -13.45 37.71
CA GLU A 58 7.35 -14.51 37.13
C GLU A 58 6.45 -15.56 36.49
N MET A 59 6.72 -15.90 35.21
CA MET A 59 5.96 -16.87 34.44
C MET A 59 6.62 -18.27 34.39
N MET A 60 7.80 -18.42 34.97
CA MET A 60 8.53 -19.70 35.06
C MET A 60 8.43 -20.29 36.44
N VAL A 61 7.22 -20.52 36.96
CA VAL A 61 6.99 -21.01 38.35
C VAL A 61 7.42 -22.46 38.47
N ASN A 62 7.19 -23.27 37.46
CA ASN A 62 7.59 -24.67 37.46
C ASN A 62 8.92 -24.84 36.69
N ARG A 63 10.03 -24.72 37.40
CA ARG A 63 11.40 -24.61 36.84
C ARG A 63 11.93 -25.84 36.11
N GLN A 64 11.14 -26.89 35.95
CA GLN A 64 11.68 -28.19 35.55
C GLN A 64 12.00 -28.38 34.07
N SER A 65 11.59 -27.55 33.10
CA SER A 65 11.90 -27.96 31.73
C SER A 65 11.51 -27.10 30.56
N SER A 66 11.69 -25.79 30.56
CA SER A 66 11.61 -25.11 29.28
C SER A 66 12.95 -25.19 28.59
N VAL A 67 13.08 -26.14 27.65
CA VAL A 67 14.26 -26.24 26.78
C VAL A 67 14.12 -25.20 25.70
N GLU A 68 15.04 -24.24 25.67
CA GLU A 68 15.11 -23.20 24.63
C GLU A 68 15.62 -23.75 23.30
N LEU A 69 16.61 -24.64 23.36
CA LEU A 69 17.18 -25.27 22.17
C LEU A 69 17.86 -26.59 22.52
N SER A 70 17.54 -27.63 21.75
CA SER A 70 18.26 -28.89 21.76
C SER A 70 18.63 -29.36 20.34
N PRO A 71 19.58 -30.26 20.17
CA PRO A 71 19.90 -30.81 18.83
C PRO A 71 18.68 -31.44 18.14
N GLU A 72 17.77 -32.05 18.89
CA GLU A 72 16.56 -32.66 18.36
C GLU A 72 15.59 -31.63 17.79
N MET A 73 15.54 -30.42 18.37
CA MET A 73 14.71 -29.32 17.89
C MET A 73 15.18 -28.79 16.52
N ILE A 74 16.45 -28.99 16.19
CA ILE A 74 17.02 -28.59 14.89
C ILE A 74 16.65 -29.61 13.80
N GLY A 75 16.09 -30.76 14.16
CA GLY A 75 15.71 -31.79 13.22
C GLY A 75 16.90 -32.65 12.75
N SER A 76 18.06 -32.56 13.41
CA SER A 76 19.22 -33.36 13.11
C SER A 76 19.17 -34.72 13.82
N GLU A 77 19.95 -35.73 13.32
CA GLU A 77 20.15 -36.99 14.02
C GLU A 77 21.21 -36.90 15.12
N ILE A 78 21.93 -35.77 15.21
CA ILE A 78 22.93 -35.53 16.23
C ILE A 78 22.25 -35.45 17.60
N ARG A 79 22.80 -36.17 18.56
CA ARG A 79 22.36 -36.20 19.97
C ARG A 79 23.55 -35.90 20.86
N GLY A 80 23.27 -35.22 21.98
CA GLY A 80 24.29 -34.98 22.98
C GLY A 80 24.12 -33.59 23.63
N PRO A 81 25.00 -33.27 24.58
CA PRO A 81 24.99 -31.97 25.24
C PRO A 81 25.56 -30.86 24.34
N TRP A 82 25.05 -29.64 24.51
CA TRP A 82 25.68 -28.48 23.97
C TRP A 82 26.97 -28.13 24.70
N THR A 83 27.99 -27.75 23.96
CA THR A 83 29.18 -27.07 24.45
C THR A 83 29.10 -25.59 24.02
N LEU A 84 29.35 -24.69 24.95
CA LEU A 84 29.45 -23.24 24.65
C LEU A 84 30.80 -22.95 23.98
N GLU A 85 30.81 -22.46 22.77
CA GLU A 85 32.01 -21.98 22.07
C GLU A 85 32.29 -20.50 22.37
N GLY A 86 31.22 -19.71 22.74
CA GLY A 86 31.32 -18.31 23.06
C GLY A 86 29.99 -17.59 22.92
N PHE A 87 29.99 -16.32 23.21
CA PHE A 87 28.86 -15.45 22.97
C PHE A 87 29.32 -14.03 22.57
N ALA A 88 28.43 -13.29 21.92
CA ALA A 88 28.68 -11.90 21.55
C ALA A 88 27.43 -11.07 21.76
N THR A 89 27.60 -9.80 22.09
CA THR A 89 26.54 -8.79 22.10
C THR A 89 26.80 -7.74 21.03
N THR A 90 25.76 -7.34 20.31
CA THR A 90 25.83 -6.34 19.25
C THR A 90 24.74 -5.30 19.47
N THR A 91 25.11 -4.01 19.40
CA THR A 91 24.14 -2.93 19.40
C THR A 91 23.90 -2.49 17.96
N HIS A 92 22.64 -2.57 17.52
CA HIS A 92 22.22 -2.14 16.18
C HIS A 92 21.92 -0.65 16.11
N ARG A 93 21.65 -0.16 14.90
CA ARG A 93 21.53 1.27 14.58
C ARG A 93 20.46 2.01 15.38
N GLN A 94 19.34 1.37 15.70
CA GLN A 94 18.23 2.01 16.43
C GLN A 94 18.28 1.70 17.93
N GLY A 95 19.37 1.10 18.40
CA GLY A 95 19.61 0.76 19.79
C GLY A 95 19.20 -0.66 20.19
N GLU A 96 18.76 -1.49 19.24
CA GLU A 96 18.45 -2.89 19.51
C GLU A 96 19.70 -3.63 19.99
N LEU A 97 19.52 -4.52 20.96
CA LEU A 97 20.60 -5.32 21.53
C LEU A 97 20.43 -6.78 21.09
N GLN A 98 21.38 -7.29 20.33
CA GLN A 98 21.44 -8.69 19.93
C GLN A 98 22.44 -9.46 20.80
N LEU A 99 22.00 -10.61 21.30
CA LEU A 99 22.83 -11.63 21.94
C LEU A 99 22.91 -12.84 21.04
N ASP A 100 24.16 -13.24 20.70
CA ASP A 100 24.46 -14.45 19.94
C ASP A 100 25.17 -15.45 20.84
N LEU A 101 24.61 -16.65 21.00
CA LEU A 101 25.20 -17.76 21.72
C LEU A 101 25.69 -18.80 20.72
N LYS A 102 27.02 -19.06 20.70
CA LYS A 102 27.62 -20.08 19.84
C LYS A 102 27.73 -21.39 20.59
N LEU A 103 27.03 -22.42 20.09
CA LEU A 103 26.89 -23.71 20.69
C LEU A 103 27.40 -24.80 19.70
N ALA A 104 28.04 -25.86 20.20
CA ALA A 104 28.44 -26.99 19.40
C ALA A 104 27.95 -28.32 19.98
N CYS A 105 27.63 -29.28 19.13
CA CYS A 105 27.31 -30.65 19.47
C CYS A 105 27.72 -31.57 18.30
N GLY A 106 28.81 -32.30 18.47
CA GLY A 106 29.37 -33.13 17.38
C GLY A 106 29.72 -32.31 16.15
N ALA A 107 29.16 -32.67 14.99
CA ALA A 107 29.35 -31.99 13.72
C ALA A 107 28.39 -30.78 13.53
N LEU A 108 27.60 -30.42 14.51
CA LEU A 108 26.63 -29.34 14.46
C LEU A 108 27.13 -28.15 15.26
N SER A 109 27.34 -26.99 14.63
CA SER A 109 27.55 -25.69 15.28
C SER A 109 26.31 -24.85 15.09
N VAL A 110 25.86 -24.17 16.15
CA VAL A 110 24.64 -23.35 16.16
C VAL A 110 24.91 -21.99 16.77
N THR A 111 24.48 -20.95 16.10
CA THR A 111 24.36 -19.62 16.70
C THR A 111 22.89 -19.35 17.03
N LYS A 112 22.53 -19.39 18.33
CA LYS A 112 21.21 -18.96 18.79
C LYS A 112 21.24 -17.47 19.08
N SER A 113 20.34 -16.73 18.43
CA SER A 113 20.29 -15.28 18.49
C SER A 113 19.00 -14.81 19.17
N TYR A 114 19.14 -13.77 20.01
CA TYR A 114 18.04 -13.03 20.64
C TYR A 114 18.20 -11.54 20.38
N VAL A 115 17.11 -10.83 20.14
CA VAL A 115 17.11 -9.36 20.03
C VAL A 115 16.12 -8.76 21.00
N VAL A 116 16.62 -7.82 21.80
CA VAL A 116 15.84 -6.98 22.72
C VAL A 116 15.68 -5.61 22.10
N TYR A 117 14.47 -5.07 22.18
CA TYR A 117 14.10 -3.79 21.60
C TYR A 117 13.80 -2.78 22.70
N PRO A 118 14.64 -1.74 22.93
CA PRO A 118 14.36 -0.71 23.92
C PRO A 118 12.95 -0.13 23.83
N ALA A 119 12.31 0.09 24.97
CA ALA A 119 10.93 0.54 25.13
C ALA A 119 9.90 -0.39 24.43
N SER A 120 10.16 -1.69 24.42
CA SER A 120 9.23 -2.71 23.89
C SER A 120 9.25 -3.95 24.77
N ALA A 121 8.12 -4.67 24.77
CA ALA A 121 8.00 -5.99 25.41
C ALA A 121 8.36 -7.16 24.45
N VAL A 122 8.76 -6.86 23.21
CA VAL A 122 9.08 -7.85 22.17
C VAL A 122 10.52 -8.35 22.34
N ILE A 123 10.69 -9.66 22.35
CA ILE A 123 11.99 -10.34 22.22
C ILE A 123 11.92 -11.24 20.99
N ARG A 124 12.75 -10.97 19.99
CA ARG A 124 12.89 -11.79 18.77
C ARG A 124 13.96 -12.84 18.97
N GLU A 125 13.78 -14.00 18.30
CA GLU A 125 14.74 -15.07 18.35
C GLU A 125 14.74 -15.92 17.09
N TRP A 126 15.92 -16.48 16.76
CA TRP A 126 16.16 -17.45 15.68
C TRP A 126 17.46 -18.20 15.95
N TYR A 127 17.83 -19.10 15.05
CA TYR A 127 19.17 -19.67 15.04
C TYR A 127 19.67 -19.94 13.63
N THR A 128 21.01 -19.96 13.51
CA THR A 128 21.72 -20.41 12.34
C THR A 128 22.48 -21.66 12.72
N CYS A 129 22.23 -22.77 12.02
CA CYS A 129 22.98 -24.01 12.18
C CYS A 129 23.92 -24.22 11.00
N ARG A 130 25.11 -24.76 11.29
CA ARG A 130 26.17 -25.05 10.33
C ARG A 130 26.64 -26.46 10.51
N ASN A 131 26.85 -27.19 9.39
CA ASN A 131 27.56 -28.48 9.38
C ASN A 131 29.08 -28.23 9.44
N THR A 132 29.71 -28.56 10.56
CA THR A 132 31.18 -28.48 10.77
C THR A 132 31.87 -29.81 10.56
N GLY A 133 31.13 -30.87 10.27
CA GLY A 133 31.66 -32.19 9.99
C GLY A 133 32.16 -32.35 8.56
N SER A 134 32.68 -33.56 8.26
CA SER A 134 33.18 -33.95 6.93
C SER A 134 32.13 -34.66 6.06
N ALA A 135 30.98 -35.05 6.64
CA ALA A 135 29.86 -35.71 5.96
C ALA A 135 28.64 -34.81 5.88
N PRO A 136 27.75 -34.94 4.87
CA PRO A 136 26.51 -34.25 4.82
C PRO A 136 25.63 -34.52 6.05
N LEU A 137 24.90 -33.51 6.54
CA LEU A 137 24.02 -33.56 7.70
C LEU A 137 22.58 -33.31 7.28
N LEU A 138 21.67 -34.23 7.53
CA LEU A 138 20.24 -34.06 7.26
C LEU A 138 19.59 -33.25 8.37
N LEU A 139 18.79 -32.23 7.99
CA LEU A 139 17.89 -31.49 8.84
C LEU A 139 16.45 -31.73 8.40
N VAL A 140 15.58 -32.05 9.35
CA VAL A 140 14.16 -32.32 9.09
C VAL A 140 13.29 -31.46 10.00
N GLU A 141 12.45 -30.65 9.41
CA GLU A 141 11.44 -29.81 10.09
C GLU A 141 11.97 -29.06 11.32
N PRO A 142 12.99 -28.20 11.17
CA PRO A 142 13.61 -27.51 12.30
C PRO A 142 12.58 -26.66 13.07
N ARG A 143 12.59 -26.75 14.40
CA ARG A 143 11.75 -25.93 15.28
C ARG A 143 12.45 -24.61 15.54
N PHE A 144 11.84 -23.50 15.12
CA PHE A 144 12.44 -22.16 15.27
C PHE A 144 11.95 -21.41 16.52
N LEU A 145 10.90 -21.91 17.19
CA LEU A 145 10.47 -21.44 18.51
C LEU A 145 10.01 -22.61 19.36
N ALA A 146 10.39 -22.60 20.63
CA ALA A 146 9.79 -23.39 21.70
C ALA A 146 9.80 -22.56 22.97
N VAL A 147 8.63 -22.40 23.60
CA VAL A 147 8.49 -21.67 24.85
C VAL A 147 7.45 -22.35 25.74
N ALA A 148 7.72 -22.43 27.04
CA ALA A 148 6.72 -22.80 28.03
C ALA A 148 6.68 -21.73 29.12
N ALA A 149 5.46 -21.30 29.50
CA ALA A 149 5.24 -20.25 30.50
C ALA A 149 3.94 -20.51 31.24
N GLN A 150 3.93 -20.30 32.58
CA GLN A 150 2.73 -20.33 33.39
C GLN A 150 2.09 -18.96 33.46
N LEU A 151 0.99 -18.77 32.71
CA LEU A 151 0.32 -17.47 32.57
C LEU A 151 -0.77 -17.26 33.62
N GLY A 152 -1.44 -18.32 34.06
CA GLY A 152 -2.53 -18.27 35.02
C GLY A 152 -2.39 -19.31 36.12
N PRO A 153 -3.28 -19.32 37.08
CA PRO A 153 -3.30 -20.32 38.14
C PRO A 153 -3.92 -21.65 37.65
N ALA A 154 -4.70 -21.64 36.59
CA ALA A 154 -5.39 -22.80 36.05
C ALA A 154 -5.75 -22.61 34.58
N ALA A 155 -5.89 -23.70 33.84
CA ALA A 155 -6.18 -23.70 32.41
C ALA A 155 -7.53 -23.06 32.06
N ASP A 156 -8.55 -23.19 32.89
CA ASP A 156 -9.89 -22.64 32.65
C ASP A 156 -9.95 -21.11 32.71
N LYS A 157 -8.93 -20.46 33.26
CA LYS A 157 -8.79 -18.99 33.34
C LYS A 157 -8.16 -18.38 32.11
N LEU A 158 -7.47 -19.19 31.27
CA LEU A 158 -6.79 -18.73 30.10
C LEU A 158 -7.69 -18.70 28.89
N ASP A 159 -7.67 -17.57 28.17
CA ASP A 159 -8.16 -17.47 26.79
C ASP A 159 -7.00 -17.66 25.81
N PHE A 160 -7.23 -18.46 24.80
CA PHE A 160 -6.34 -18.61 23.66
C PHE A 160 -6.96 -17.93 22.44
N HIS A 161 -6.23 -16.99 21.88
CA HIS A 161 -6.64 -16.23 20.73
C HIS A 161 -5.77 -16.56 19.52
N TRP A 162 -6.41 -16.71 18.40
CA TRP A 162 -5.77 -16.84 17.11
C TRP A 162 -6.60 -16.13 16.04
N MET A 163 -6.02 -15.84 14.89
CA MET A 163 -6.71 -15.10 13.84
C MET A 163 -6.74 -15.87 12.55
N VAL A 164 -7.91 -15.93 11.92
CA VAL A 164 -8.06 -16.42 10.56
C VAL A 164 -7.19 -15.59 9.65
N GLY A 165 -6.52 -16.23 8.71
CA GLY A 165 -5.58 -15.58 7.82
C GLY A 165 -6.25 -14.76 6.71
N ALA A 166 -5.45 -14.39 5.74
CA ALA A 166 -5.85 -13.58 4.61
C ALA A 166 -6.30 -14.44 3.43
N HIS A 167 -7.54 -14.33 3.06
CA HIS A 167 -8.11 -14.92 1.85
C HIS A 167 -9.14 -13.94 1.25
N ASN A 168 -9.46 -14.09 -0.04
CA ASN A 168 -10.45 -13.24 -0.71
C ASN A 168 -11.90 -13.58 -0.31
N GLU A 169 -12.10 -14.41 0.67
CA GLU A 169 -13.40 -14.88 1.14
C GLU A 169 -13.87 -14.17 2.41
N ALA A 170 -15.17 -14.21 2.65
CA ALA A 170 -15.75 -13.78 3.91
C ALA A 170 -15.15 -14.57 5.08
N GLY A 171 -14.91 -13.89 6.20
CA GLY A 171 -14.34 -14.51 7.40
C GLY A 171 -12.82 -14.43 7.50
N SER A 172 -12.12 -13.84 6.50
CA SER A 172 -10.70 -13.46 6.63
C SER A 172 -10.51 -12.43 7.75
N TRP A 173 -9.37 -12.51 8.43
CA TRP A 173 -9.00 -11.59 9.52
C TRP A 173 -10.02 -11.55 10.67
N VAL A 174 -10.63 -12.70 10.99
CA VAL A 174 -11.54 -12.81 12.13
C VAL A 174 -10.81 -13.41 13.32
N LEU A 175 -10.87 -12.71 14.46
CA LEU A 175 -10.33 -13.20 15.72
C LEU A 175 -11.16 -14.37 16.23
N LYS A 176 -10.49 -15.45 16.61
CA LYS A 176 -11.05 -16.61 17.30
C LYS A 176 -10.54 -16.65 18.73
N THR A 177 -11.43 -16.99 19.63
CA THR A 177 -11.12 -17.17 21.06
C THR A 177 -11.62 -18.54 21.50
N GLU A 178 -10.74 -19.33 22.08
CA GLU A 178 -11.09 -20.66 22.60
C GLU A 178 -10.37 -20.95 23.92
N LYS A 179 -10.82 -21.97 24.64
CA LYS A 179 -10.13 -22.57 25.78
C LYS A 179 -9.32 -23.77 25.30
N LEU A 180 -8.09 -23.92 25.76
CA LEU A 180 -7.32 -25.12 25.48
C LEU A 180 -7.59 -26.16 26.55
N PRO A 181 -8.22 -27.32 26.22
CA PRO A 181 -8.39 -28.41 27.17
C PRO A 181 -7.05 -28.92 27.67
N PRO A 182 -6.85 -29.11 28.99
CA PRO A 182 -5.64 -29.61 29.57
C PRO A 182 -5.16 -30.90 28.91
N GLY A 183 -3.85 -30.94 28.59
CA GLY A 183 -3.19 -32.09 27.98
C GLY A 183 -3.54 -32.40 26.50
N LYS A 184 -4.51 -31.66 25.91
CA LYS A 184 -4.86 -31.83 24.48
C LYS A 184 -4.15 -30.80 23.62
N PRO A 185 -3.33 -31.23 22.62
CA PRO A 185 -2.67 -30.29 21.74
C PRO A 185 -3.63 -29.66 20.76
N ARG A 186 -3.53 -28.36 20.61
CA ARG A 186 -4.09 -27.58 19.50
C ARG A 186 -3.00 -27.39 18.44
N LYS A 187 -3.26 -27.82 17.21
CA LYS A 187 -2.31 -27.78 16.10
C LYS A 187 -2.85 -26.88 15.00
N PHE A 188 -1.93 -26.22 14.29
CA PHE A 188 -2.19 -25.44 13.10
C PHE A 188 -1.11 -25.75 12.07
N ASP A 189 -1.50 -25.80 10.82
CA ASP A 189 -0.64 -25.97 9.67
C ASP A 189 -1.00 -24.95 8.62
N SER A 190 -0.01 -24.25 8.02
CA SER A 190 -0.30 -23.22 7.00
C SER A 190 -0.96 -23.80 5.75
N TYR A 191 -0.89 -25.12 5.56
CA TYR A 191 -1.56 -25.84 4.47
C TYR A 191 -2.97 -26.36 4.84
N ASP A 192 -3.44 -26.09 6.06
CA ASP A 192 -4.83 -26.37 6.40
C ASP A 192 -5.79 -25.64 5.44
N PRO A 193 -6.96 -26.20 5.12
CA PRO A 193 -7.99 -25.47 4.41
C PRO A 193 -8.35 -24.17 5.12
N PHE A 194 -8.71 -23.14 4.35
CA PHE A 194 -9.16 -21.86 4.91
C PHE A 194 -10.26 -22.09 5.96
N PRO A 195 -10.05 -21.70 7.24
CA PRO A 195 -10.90 -22.15 8.35
C PRO A 195 -12.40 -21.87 8.21
N PRO A 196 -12.85 -20.68 7.70
CA PRO A 196 -14.27 -20.43 7.48
C PRO A 196 -14.91 -21.37 6.47
N ARG A 197 -14.16 -21.85 5.48
CA ARG A 197 -14.67 -22.80 4.48
C ARG A 197 -14.58 -24.26 4.96
N GLY A 198 -13.49 -24.60 5.64
CA GLY A 198 -13.25 -25.95 6.17
C GLY A 198 -13.02 -27.05 5.12
N GLN A 199 -12.95 -26.67 3.84
CA GLN A 199 -12.72 -27.54 2.69
C GLN A 199 -11.61 -26.98 1.82
N PRO A 200 -10.74 -27.80 1.21
CA PRO A 200 -9.76 -27.35 0.23
C PRO A 200 -10.43 -26.70 -0.99
N SER A 201 -9.75 -25.71 -1.56
CA SER A 201 -10.14 -25.07 -2.82
C SER A 201 -8.98 -25.18 -3.81
N PRO A 202 -9.28 -25.27 -5.13
CA PRO A 202 -8.24 -25.17 -6.15
C PRO A 202 -7.48 -23.84 -6.13
N ASN A 203 -8.08 -22.81 -5.54
CA ASN A 203 -7.50 -21.47 -5.44
C ASN A 203 -6.70 -21.27 -4.15
N ASP A 204 -6.58 -22.27 -3.28
CA ASP A 204 -5.74 -22.19 -2.09
C ASP A 204 -4.27 -22.13 -2.52
N SER A 205 -3.61 -21.02 -2.24
CA SER A 205 -2.20 -20.80 -2.58
C SER A 205 -1.26 -21.57 -1.64
N LYS A 206 -1.77 -22.06 -0.51
CA LYS A 206 -0.99 -22.72 0.55
C LYS A 206 0.17 -21.87 1.06
N MET A 207 -0.09 -20.57 1.19
CA MET A 207 0.91 -19.62 1.66
C MET A 207 0.77 -19.32 3.15
N GLY A 208 1.84 -18.85 3.73
CA GLY A 208 2.07 -18.75 5.15
C GLY A 208 1.01 -18.07 5.99
N SER A 209 0.33 -17.02 5.50
CA SER A 209 -0.75 -16.35 6.23
C SER A 209 -2.14 -16.52 5.62
N GLU A 210 -2.32 -17.45 4.69
CA GLU A 210 -3.62 -17.67 4.05
C GLU A 210 -4.67 -18.23 5.01
N SER A 211 -4.37 -19.34 5.69
CA SER A 211 -5.32 -19.96 6.63
C SER A 211 -5.25 -19.34 8.02
N TYR A 212 -4.08 -18.96 8.48
CA TYR A 212 -3.85 -18.39 9.81
C TYR A 212 -2.86 -17.23 9.75
N ALA A 213 -3.20 -16.10 10.36
CA ALA A 213 -2.26 -15.02 10.54
C ALA A 213 -1.09 -15.43 11.47
N PRO A 214 0.13 -14.90 11.27
CA PRO A 214 1.30 -15.26 12.08
C PRO A 214 1.26 -14.64 13.49
N TRP A 215 0.20 -14.93 14.23
CA TRP A 215 -0.09 -14.32 15.52
C TRP A 215 -0.95 -15.22 16.42
N TYR A 216 -0.50 -15.39 17.66
CA TYR A 216 -1.26 -16.04 18.73
C TYR A 216 -1.15 -15.23 20.01
N ALA A 217 -2.21 -15.26 20.83
CA ALA A 217 -2.21 -14.64 22.14
C ALA A 217 -2.82 -15.56 23.21
N PHE A 218 -2.18 -15.62 24.34
CA PHE A 218 -2.72 -16.20 25.58
C PHE A 218 -3.00 -15.05 26.55
N TYR A 219 -4.13 -15.09 27.21
CA TYR A 219 -4.56 -14.04 28.12
C TYR A 219 -5.22 -14.63 29.36
N ASP A 220 -4.76 -14.22 30.53
CA ASP A 220 -5.38 -14.56 31.82
C ASP A 220 -6.28 -13.40 32.27
N ARG A 221 -7.58 -13.67 32.36
CA ARG A 221 -8.57 -12.67 32.72
C ARG A 221 -8.45 -12.18 34.17
N ASP A 222 -7.97 -13.04 35.11
CA ASP A 222 -7.86 -12.72 36.51
C ASP A 222 -6.63 -11.84 36.80
N THR A 223 -5.48 -12.18 36.25
CA THR A 223 -4.23 -11.42 36.42
C THR A 223 -4.10 -10.29 35.41
N LYS A 224 -4.83 -10.35 34.34
CA LYS A 224 -4.74 -9.45 33.17
C LYS A 224 -3.35 -9.42 32.51
N ASP A 225 -2.58 -10.48 32.68
CA ASP A 225 -1.32 -10.68 31.99
C ASP A 225 -1.53 -11.55 30.74
N GLY A 226 -0.77 -11.28 29.68
CA GLY A 226 -0.82 -12.05 28.44
C GLY A 226 0.52 -12.24 27.78
N LEU A 227 0.58 -13.24 26.91
CA LEU A 227 1.72 -13.61 26.07
C LEU A 227 1.31 -13.60 24.61
N LEU A 228 2.02 -12.83 23.79
CA LEU A 228 1.95 -12.87 22.33
C LEU A 228 3.07 -13.73 21.76
N ILE A 229 2.74 -14.44 20.69
CA ILE A 229 3.69 -15.20 19.87
C ILE A 229 3.44 -14.83 18.42
N GLY A 230 4.50 -14.45 17.71
CA GLY A 230 4.45 -14.16 16.29
C GLY A 230 5.73 -14.62 15.58
N TRP A 231 5.69 -14.64 14.24
CA TRP A 231 6.83 -15.08 13.43
C TRP A 231 6.83 -14.44 12.05
N ASP A 232 8.00 -14.52 11.39
CA ASP A 232 8.25 -14.02 10.04
C ASP A 232 8.63 -15.18 9.12
N TYR A 233 7.66 -15.97 8.69
CA TYR A 233 7.83 -17.00 7.69
C TYR A 233 6.52 -17.24 6.94
N MET A 234 6.54 -17.03 5.65
CA MET A 234 5.38 -17.13 4.76
C MET A 234 5.43 -18.38 3.87
N GLY A 235 6.36 -19.31 4.11
CA GLY A 235 6.35 -20.64 3.53
C GLY A 235 5.52 -21.63 4.34
N HIS A 236 5.81 -22.94 4.23
CA HIS A 236 5.10 -23.99 4.97
C HIS A 236 5.58 -24.06 6.42
N TRP A 237 4.72 -23.67 7.36
CA TRP A 237 4.97 -23.76 8.80
C TRP A 237 3.87 -24.54 9.52
N ALA A 238 4.21 -25.11 10.66
CA ALA A 238 3.24 -25.69 11.56
C ALA A 238 3.51 -25.29 13.02
N SER A 239 2.46 -25.20 13.80
CA SER A 239 2.52 -24.87 15.23
C SER A 239 1.73 -25.83 16.08
N GLN A 240 2.13 -25.96 17.33
CA GLN A 240 1.44 -26.76 18.34
C GLN A 240 1.42 -26.03 19.67
N PHE A 241 0.25 -26.01 20.31
CA PHE A 241 0.01 -25.45 21.62
C PHE A 241 -0.59 -26.49 22.56
N THR A 242 -0.15 -26.49 23.81
CA THR A 242 -0.74 -27.29 24.89
C THR A 242 -0.93 -26.41 26.12
N CYS A 243 -1.93 -26.74 26.94
CA CYS A 243 -2.09 -26.14 28.25
C CYS A 243 -2.12 -27.26 29.29
N ALA A 244 -1.46 -27.06 30.41
CA ALA A 244 -1.53 -27.95 31.56
C ALA A 244 -2.58 -27.45 32.58
N ASP A 245 -3.01 -28.31 33.50
CA ASP A 245 -4.03 -27.97 34.51
C ASP A 245 -3.61 -26.77 35.37
N ASP A 246 -2.33 -26.60 35.64
CA ASP A 246 -1.73 -25.50 36.40
C ASP A 246 -1.59 -24.18 35.61
N GLY A 247 -2.19 -24.08 34.42
CA GLY A 247 -2.12 -22.88 33.61
C GLY A 247 -0.79 -22.69 32.85
N THR A 248 0.07 -23.72 32.80
CA THR A 248 1.28 -23.71 32.00
C THR A 248 0.94 -23.92 30.52
N VAL A 249 1.29 -22.98 29.68
CA VAL A 249 1.19 -23.07 28.21
C VAL A 249 2.53 -23.44 27.63
N ALA A 250 2.52 -24.38 26.69
CA ALA A 250 3.70 -24.66 25.85
C ALA A 250 3.35 -24.45 24.38
N ALA A 251 4.24 -23.75 23.66
CA ALA A 251 4.12 -23.43 22.25
C ALA A 251 5.37 -23.88 21.49
N SER A 252 5.17 -24.41 20.29
CA SER A 252 6.26 -24.70 19.36
C SER A 252 5.89 -24.35 17.92
N LEU A 253 6.86 -23.82 17.16
CA LEU A 253 6.76 -23.49 15.76
C LEU A 253 7.87 -24.21 14.99
N ARG A 254 7.55 -24.80 13.83
CA ARG A 254 8.52 -25.49 12.98
C ARG A 254 8.35 -25.12 11.52
N VAL A 255 9.43 -25.27 10.76
CA VAL A 255 9.41 -25.22 9.28
C VAL A 255 8.91 -26.56 8.80
N ALA A 256 7.63 -26.65 8.44
CA ALA A 256 6.98 -27.90 8.06
C ALA A 256 7.45 -28.36 6.67
N GLY A 257 7.47 -29.68 6.44
CA GLY A 257 7.86 -30.28 5.15
C GLY A 257 9.32 -30.07 4.74
N HIS A 258 10.13 -29.34 5.50
CA HIS A 258 11.51 -29.02 5.18
C HIS A 258 12.44 -30.22 5.44
N LYS A 259 13.23 -30.60 4.42
CA LYS A 259 14.25 -31.69 4.49
C LYS A 259 15.49 -31.24 3.75
N GLN A 260 16.47 -30.71 4.44
CA GLN A 260 17.69 -30.21 3.81
C GLN A 260 18.91 -31.01 4.19
N MET A 261 19.68 -31.44 3.19
CA MET A 261 21.03 -31.95 3.37
C MET A 261 22.01 -30.78 3.39
N LEU A 262 22.61 -30.51 4.54
CA LEU A 262 23.70 -29.55 4.65
C LEU A 262 25.02 -30.22 4.30
N ALA A 263 25.64 -29.82 3.21
CA ALA A 263 27.01 -30.23 2.89
C ALA A 263 28.01 -29.71 3.96
N PRO A 264 29.20 -30.28 4.05
CA PRO A 264 30.25 -29.75 4.92
C PRO A 264 30.48 -28.26 4.71
N GLY A 265 30.44 -27.49 5.80
CA GLY A 265 30.58 -26.04 5.79
C GLY A 265 29.33 -25.26 5.46
N GLN A 266 28.26 -25.86 4.95
CA GLN A 266 26.99 -25.18 4.70
C GLN A 266 26.25 -24.80 5.99
N ALA A 267 25.44 -23.76 5.90
CA ALA A 267 24.61 -23.29 7.00
C ALA A 267 23.17 -23.06 6.54
N MET A 268 22.22 -23.16 7.47
CA MET A 268 20.81 -22.81 7.33
C MET A 268 20.43 -21.86 8.46
N THR A 269 19.69 -20.81 8.14
CA THR A 269 19.10 -19.89 9.14
C THR A 269 17.60 -20.12 9.18
N THR A 270 17.05 -20.28 10.39
CA THR A 270 15.62 -20.44 10.59
C THR A 270 14.86 -19.14 10.38
N PRO A 271 13.53 -19.20 10.19
CA PRO A 271 12.68 -18.04 10.37
C PRO A 271 12.88 -17.38 11.74
N MET A 272 12.55 -16.09 11.82
CA MET A 272 12.51 -15.35 13.09
C MET A 272 11.15 -15.52 13.74
N ALA A 273 11.14 -15.77 15.04
CA ALA A 273 9.96 -15.70 15.88
C ALA A 273 10.12 -14.64 16.96
N PHE A 274 9.03 -14.22 17.58
CA PHE A 274 9.08 -13.37 18.74
C PHE A 274 8.08 -13.80 19.81
N THR A 275 8.41 -13.44 21.04
CA THR A 275 7.49 -13.43 22.17
C THR A 275 7.35 -12.01 22.68
N ALA A 276 6.14 -11.61 23.09
CA ALA A 276 5.90 -10.34 23.75
C ALA A 276 4.93 -10.48 24.90
N ILE A 277 5.14 -9.72 25.95
CA ILE A 277 4.26 -9.70 27.12
C ILE A 277 3.37 -8.47 27.04
N PHE A 278 2.10 -8.61 27.42
CA PHE A 278 1.16 -7.50 27.48
C PHE A 278 0.31 -7.55 28.75
N ARG A 279 -0.39 -6.45 29.00
CA ARG A 279 -1.32 -6.32 30.12
C ARG A 279 -2.66 -5.73 29.70
N GLU A 280 -3.66 -5.88 30.55
CA GLU A 280 -5.00 -5.30 30.51
C GLU A 280 -5.92 -5.99 29.48
N ASP A 281 -5.71 -5.78 28.18
CA ASP A 281 -6.56 -6.34 27.12
C ASP A 281 -5.82 -6.48 25.77
N LEU A 282 -6.53 -7.00 24.77
CA LEU A 282 -5.97 -7.18 23.42
C LEU A 282 -5.69 -5.85 22.68
N ASP A 283 -6.36 -4.75 23.01
CA ASP A 283 -6.05 -3.45 22.45
C ASP A 283 -4.66 -2.97 22.91
N ASN A 284 -4.34 -3.20 24.18
CA ASN A 284 -2.99 -2.94 24.71
C ASN A 284 -1.96 -3.86 24.05
N ALA A 285 -2.27 -5.15 23.88
CA ALA A 285 -1.41 -6.08 23.15
C ALA A 285 -1.12 -5.59 21.73
N GLY A 286 -2.14 -5.17 20.98
CA GLY A 286 -2.02 -4.62 19.63
C GLY A 286 -1.18 -3.34 19.62
N ASN A 287 -1.44 -2.41 20.54
CA ASN A 287 -0.68 -1.16 20.61
C ASN A 287 0.79 -1.35 20.99
N GLU A 288 1.14 -2.33 21.81
CA GLU A 288 2.54 -2.72 22.10
C GLU A 288 3.24 -3.24 20.83
N LEU A 289 2.55 -4.09 20.03
CA LEU A 289 3.08 -4.56 18.75
C LEU A 289 3.19 -3.44 17.73
N LEU A 290 2.22 -2.53 17.66
CA LEU A 290 2.27 -1.39 16.75
C LEU A 290 3.43 -0.45 17.11
N ASP A 291 3.66 -0.16 18.39
CA ASP A 291 4.77 0.68 18.84
C ASP A 291 6.13 0.10 18.46
N TRP A 292 6.30 -1.22 18.63
CA TRP A 292 7.48 -1.93 18.18
C TRP A 292 7.67 -1.81 16.66
N GLN A 293 6.62 -2.07 15.88
CA GLN A 293 6.66 -1.97 14.41
C GLN A 293 6.95 -0.54 13.96
N TYR A 294 6.29 0.46 14.54
CA TYR A 294 6.54 1.88 14.24
C TYR A 294 7.98 2.29 14.52
N ARG A 295 8.57 1.78 15.58
CA ARG A 295 9.93 2.15 15.97
C ARG A 295 10.98 1.43 15.14
N TYR A 296 10.82 0.13 14.91
CA TYR A 296 11.87 -0.74 14.41
C TYR A 296 11.60 -1.32 13.00
N LEU A 297 10.36 -1.32 12.52
CA LEU A 297 9.98 -1.92 11.24
C LEU A 297 9.36 -0.92 10.24
N TRP A 298 9.53 0.39 10.44
CA TRP A 298 8.93 1.41 9.57
C TRP A 298 9.92 2.03 8.57
N ASP A 299 11.06 1.41 8.30
CA ASP A 299 12.22 2.05 7.66
C ASP A 299 11.98 2.48 6.22
N TYR A 300 11.46 1.61 5.36
CA TYR A 300 11.37 1.85 3.91
C TYR A 300 10.16 2.68 3.45
N THR A 301 9.26 3.04 4.34
CA THR A 301 8.16 3.99 4.06
C THR A 301 8.61 5.45 3.97
N ARG A 302 9.88 5.75 4.19
CA ARG A 302 10.44 7.11 4.15
C ARG A 302 11.12 7.46 2.84
N ALA A 303 10.94 6.65 1.83
CA ALA A 303 11.65 6.81 0.57
C ALA A 303 11.20 8.06 -0.18
N GLY A 304 12.11 8.97 -0.36
CA GLY A 304 12.15 10.06 -1.30
C GLY A 304 10.83 10.79 -1.58
N TRP A 305 10.37 10.68 -2.81
CA TRP A 305 9.17 11.34 -3.30
C TRP A 305 7.86 10.57 -3.02
N PHE A 306 7.94 9.29 -2.59
CA PHE A 306 6.78 8.59 -2.08
C PHE A 306 6.38 9.18 -0.72
N PRO A 307 5.10 9.39 -0.47
CA PRO A 307 4.64 9.91 0.81
C PRO A 307 5.11 9.00 1.95
N SER A 308 5.52 9.59 3.06
CA SER A 308 5.83 8.84 4.28
C SER A 308 4.59 8.15 4.88
N ILE A 309 3.42 8.58 4.46
CA ILE A 309 2.13 7.95 4.72
C ILE A 309 1.74 7.23 3.44
N PRO A 310 1.54 5.91 3.48
CA PRO A 310 1.17 5.17 2.30
C PRO A 310 -0.26 5.51 1.90
N MET A 311 -0.40 6.33 0.88
CA MET A 311 -1.68 6.66 0.28
C MET A 311 -1.67 6.20 -1.15
N LEU A 312 -2.63 5.37 -1.47
CA LEU A 312 -2.83 4.88 -2.80
C LEU A 312 -3.78 5.82 -3.53
N GLY A 313 -3.36 6.24 -4.71
CA GLY A 313 -4.20 6.98 -5.60
C GLY A 313 -5.08 6.06 -6.42
N TYR A 314 -5.04 6.29 -7.68
CA TYR A 314 -5.93 5.71 -8.65
C TYR A 314 -5.43 4.36 -9.17
N TRP A 315 -6.29 3.35 -9.18
CA TRP A 315 -6.03 2.09 -9.85
C TRP A 315 -6.69 2.07 -11.22
N TYR A 316 -5.90 2.02 -12.27
CA TYR A 316 -6.39 1.77 -13.61
C TYR A 316 -6.55 0.26 -13.81
N LYS A 317 -7.81 -0.20 -13.89
CA LYS A 317 -8.12 -1.52 -14.39
C LYS A 317 -7.93 -1.47 -15.91
N GLY A 318 -6.75 -1.85 -16.36
CA GLY A 318 -6.55 -2.09 -17.78
C GLY A 318 -7.61 -3.09 -18.25
N THR A 319 -8.02 -3.02 -19.50
CA THR A 319 -9.03 -3.88 -20.14
C THR A 319 -8.74 -5.39 -20.04
N GLY A 320 -7.81 -5.83 -19.20
CA GLY A 320 -7.29 -7.19 -19.12
C GLY A 320 -8.11 -8.19 -18.29
N TRP A 321 -9.10 -7.77 -17.50
CA TRP A 321 -9.99 -8.74 -16.88
C TRP A 321 -11.13 -9.11 -17.83
N GLY A 322 -10.90 -10.14 -18.66
CA GLY A 322 -11.91 -10.74 -19.51
C GLY A 322 -11.60 -10.77 -21.01
N GLU A 323 -10.58 -10.04 -21.48
CA GLU A 323 -10.12 -10.18 -22.86
C GLU A 323 -8.70 -10.75 -22.90
N PRO A 324 -8.51 -12.00 -23.30
CA PRO A 324 -7.18 -12.57 -23.44
C PRO A 324 -6.41 -11.84 -24.55
N ASN A 325 -5.23 -11.32 -24.20
CA ASN A 325 -4.17 -10.92 -25.13
C ASN A 325 -4.36 -9.66 -25.97
N VAL A 326 -5.15 -8.68 -25.54
CA VAL A 326 -5.11 -7.36 -26.18
C VAL A 326 -4.34 -6.40 -25.26
N PRO A 327 -3.08 -6.05 -25.55
CA PRO A 327 -2.38 -5.02 -24.82
C PRO A 327 -3.23 -3.74 -24.80
N TRP A 328 -3.50 -3.19 -23.64
CA TRP A 328 -4.29 -1.96 -23.51
C TRP A 328 -3.60 -0.73 -24.14
N TRP A 329 -2.29 -0.80 -24.41
CA TRP A 329 -1.55 0.21 -25.14
C TRP A 329 -1.54 -0.02 -26.67
N GLY A 330 -2.10 -1.12 -27.18
CA GLY A 330 -2.09 -1.46 -28.60
C GLY A 330 -0.73 -1.84 -29.19
N SER A 331 -0.73 -2.33 -30.43
CA SER A 331 0.45 -2.87 -31.11
C SER A 331 1.04 -1.95 -32.18
N GLY A 332 0.70 -0.64 -32.23
CA GLY A 332 1.15 0.24 -33.30
C GLY A 332 1.37 1.69 -32.87
N LYS A 333 2.02 2.47 -33.72
CA LYS A 333 2.27 3.91 -33.51
C LYS A 333 0.99 4.71 -33.24
N ALA A 334 -0.15 4.28 -33.76
CA ALA A 334 -1.45 4.93 -33.58
C ALA A 334 -1.97 4.89 -32.12
N ASP A 335 -1.48 3.96 -31.30
CA ASP A 335 -1.96 3.79 -29.91
C ASP A 335 -1.14 4.58 -28.87
N ILE A 336 0.01 5.16 -29.26
CA ILE A 336 0.83 6.01 -28.37
C ILE A 336 0.05 7.25 -27.89
N PRO A 337 -0.67 7.99 -28.75
CA PRO A 337 -1.50 9.11 -28.33
C PRO A 337 -2.59 8.68 -27.34
N SER A 338 -3.27 7.57 -27.56
CA SER A 338 -4.32 7.09 -26.65
C SER A 338 -3.76 6.73 -25.27
N GLN A 339 -2.56 6.18 -25.20
CA GLN A 339 -1.88 5.89 -23.96
C GLN A 339 -1.59 7.18 -23.15
N PHE A 340 -1.06 8.20 -23.79
CA PHE A 340 -0.73 9.45 -23.12
C PHE A 340 -1.97 10.23 -22.70
N THR A 341 -3.03 10.23 -23.47
CA THR A 341 -4.29 10.89 -23.11
C THR A 341 -4.97 10.24 -21.91
N LYS A 342 -4.90 8.91 -21.78
CA LYS A 342 -5.32 8.22 -20.55
C LYS A 342 -4.54 8.68 -19.33
N ILE A 343 -3.24 8.89 -19.47
CA ILE A 343 -2.40 9.37 -18.36
C ILE A 343 -2.77 10.80 -17.97
N PHE A 344 -3.06 11.68 -18.91
CA PHE A 344 -3.55 13.02 -18.59
C PHE A 344 -4.83 12.95 -17.78
N ARG A 345 -5.81 12.19 -18.26
CA ARG A 345 -7.07 12.02 -17.56
C ARG A 345 -6.89 11.45 -16.15
N MET A 346 -6.06 10.41 -16.01
CA MET A 346 -5.76 9.84 -14.70
C MET A 346 -5.09 10.86 -13.76
N ALA A 347 -4.12 11.63 -14.28
CA ALA A 347 -3.47 12.67 -13.51
C ALA A 347 -4.45 13.77 -13.09
N ASP A 348 -5.38 14.15 -13.95
CA ASP A 348 -6.42 15.13 -13.64
C ASP A 348 -7.36 14.62 -12.54
N LEU A 349 -7.83 13.37 -12.64
CA LEU A 349 -8.66 12.74 -11.59
C LEU A 349 -7.93 12.65 -10.25
N ILE A 350 -6.66 12.21 -10.26
CA ILE A 350 -5.83 12.13 -9.05
C ILE A 350 -5.67 13.52 -8.42
N ARG A 351 -5.39 14.56 -9.21
CA ARG A 351 -5.30 15.94 -8.71
C ARG A 351 -6.61 16.44 -8.13
N GLN A 352 -7.74 16.17 -8.79
CA GLN A 352 -9.06 16.58 -8.36
C GLN A 352 -9.49 15.97 -7.03
N VAL A 353 -9.17 14.71 -6.80
CA VAL A 353 -9.52 14.02 -5.54
C VAL A 353 -8.45 14.15 -4.46
N GLY A 354 -7.21 14.51 -4.83
CA GLY A 354 -6.11 14.63 -3.87
C GLY A 354 -5.41 13.32 -3.53
N ALA A 355 -5.52 12.29 -4.37
CA ALA A 355 -4.77 11.05 -4.18
C ALA A 355 -3.27 11.23 -4.47
N ASP A 356 -2.43 10.34 -3.95
CA ASP A 356 -0.97 10.51 -3.98
C ASP A 356 -0.27 9.72 -5.07
N ASN A 357 -0.85 8.64 -5.56
CA ASN A 357 -0.19 7.74 -6.48
C ASN A 357 -1.11 7.30 -7.63
N TYR A 358 -0.51 7.08 -8.79
CA TYR A 358 -1.14 6.43 -9.93
C TYR A 358 -0.71 4.96 -9.99
N HIS A 359 -1.66 4.06 -9.88
CA HIS A 359 -1.43 2.62 -9.94
C HIS A 359 -1.71 2.08 -11.35
N ARG A 360 -0.72 1.41 -11.91
CA ARG A 360 -0.80 0.67 -13.17
C ARG A 360 -0.82 -0.81 -12.88
N ASP A 361 -1.99 -1.39 -13.12
CA ASP A 361 -2.26 -2.76 -12.78
C ASP A 361 -1.78 -3.74 -13.86
N TRP A 362 -2.11 -5.01 -13.68
CA TRP A 362 -1.80 -6.15 -14.53
C TRP A 362 -2.14 -5.92 -16.01
N GLY A 363 -1.33 -6.53 -16.92
CA GLY A 363 -1.63 -6.58 -18.34
C GLY A 363 -0.93 -5.52 -19.22
N TRP A 364 0.05 -4.78 -18.69
CA TRP A 364 0.83 -3.81 -19.47
C TRP A 364 1.95 -4.45 -20.31
N TRP A 365 2.29 -5.71 -20.08
CA TRP A 365 3.31 -6.48 -20.80
C TRP A 365 2.68 -7.43 -21.83
N ASP A 366 3.45 -7.79 -22.84
CA ASP A 366 3.07 -8.78 -23.84
C ASP A 366 3.11 -10.21 -23.27
N ARG A 367 4.20 -10.55 -22.57
CA ARG A 367 4.44 -11.84 -21.90
C ARG A 367 5.19 -11.64 -20.60
N ALA A 368 4.74 -12.30 -19.54
CA ALA A 368 5.50 -12.38 -18.29
C ALA A 368 6.83 -13.11 -18.55
N GLY A 369 7.93 -12.50 -18.13
CA GLY A 369 9.29 -12.96 -18.42
C GLY A 369 9.99 -12.17 -19.53
N ASP A 370 9.26 -11.71 -20.54
CA ASP A 370 9.83 -10.87 -21.62
C ASP A 370 9.68 -9.37 -21.30
N TRP A 371 8.63 -8.98 -20.60
CA TRP A 371 8.37 -7.64 -20.04
C TRP A 371 8.46 -6.50 -21.07
N ASN A 372 8.03 -6.77 -22.32
CA ASN A 372 7.88 -5.74 -23.30
C ASN A 372 6.61 -4.92 -23.02
N GLY A 373 6.70 -3.64 -23.03
CA GLY A 373 5.58 -2.76 -22.70
C GLY A 373 5.92 -1.28 -22.85
N PRO A 374 5.00 -0.38 -22.41
CA PRO A 374 5.10 1.06 -22.68
C PRO A 374 6.25 1.73 -21.94
N ASP A 375 6.57 2.96 -22.40
CA ASP A 375 7.51 3.85 -21.73
C ASP A 375 6.85 4.55 -20.54
N PHE A 376 6.94 3.94 -19.36
CA PHE A 376 6.49 4.57 -18.14
C PHE A 376 7.40 5.71 -17.63
N GLY A 377 8.58 5.88 -18.20
CA GLY A 377 9.50 6.95 -17.83
C GLY A 377 8.98 8.32 -18.22
N THR A 378 8.50 8.48 -19.46
CA THR A 378 7.93 9.73 -19.95
C THR A 378 6.69 10.13 -19.13
N SER A 379 5.74 9.21 -18.95
CA SER A 379 4.55 9.47 -18.14
C SER A 379 4.86 9.68 -16.65
N GLY A 380 5.83 8.97 -16.10
CA GLY A 380 6.29 9.17 -14.72
C GLY A 380 6.91 10.56 -14.50
N LYS A 381 7.60 11.12 -15.49
CA LYS A 381 8.10 12.51 -15.42
C LYS A 381 6.95 13.51 -15.35
N TYR A 382 5.89 13.29 -16.11
CA TYR A 382 4.70 14.15 -16.07
C TYR A 382 3.97 14.05 -14.72
N LEU A 383 3.74 12.85 -14.21
CA LEU A 383 3.08 12.64 -12.92
C LEU A 383 3.83 13.33 -11.76
N ARG A 384 5.17 13.26 -11.77
CA ARG A 384 6.00 13.93 -10.75
C ARG A 384 5.88 15.44 -10.72
N LYS A 385 5.51 16.11 -11.83
CA LYS A 385 5.21 17.56 -11.81
C LYS A 385 4.06 17.90 -10.85
N SER A 386 3.13 16.98 -10.65
CA SER A 386 2.01 17.11 -9.71
C SER A 386 2.25 16.39 -8.38
N ASP A 387 3.49 15.99 -8.10
CA ASP A 387 3.85 15.21 -6.91
C ASP A 387 3.05 13.89 -6.80
N ILE A 388 2.78 13.27 -7.96
CA ILE A 388 2.09 11.99 -8.06
C ILE A 388 3.13 10.90 -8.29
N GLY A 389 3.14 9.89 -7.39
CA GLY A 389 3.95 8.69 -7.53
C GLY A 389 3.37 7.72 -8.56
N GLN A 390 4.18 6.79 -9.05
CA GLN A 390 3.70 5.70 -9.90
C GLN A 390 3.92 4.35 -9.23
N ILE A 391 2.86 3.54 -9.20
CA ILE A 391 2.89 2.15 -8.77
C ILE A 391 2.77 1.30 -10.01
N ILE A 392 3.68 0.35 -10.21
CA ILE A 392 3.72 -0.51 -11.40
C ILE A 392 3.67 -1.96 -10.95
N TYR A 393 2.63 -2.65 -11.41
CA TYR A 393 2.41 -4.07 -11.16
C TYR A 393 3.39 -4.93 -11.96
N ALA A 394 4.14 -5.81 -11.32
CA ALA A 394 4.97 -6.82 -11.97
C ALA A 394 5.28 -7.98 -11.02
N PHE A 395 4.86 -9.19 -11.38
CA PHE A 395 5.24 -10.42 -10.67
C PHE A 395 6.47 -11.06 -11.34
N LEU A 396 7.65 -10.53 -11.04
CA LEU A 396 8.89 -10.83 -11.75
C LEU A 396 9.35 -12.30 -11.71
N TYR A 397 8.77 -13.11 -10.86
CA TYR A 397 9.08 -14.53 -10.73
C TYR A 397 8.02 -15.46 -11.35
N THR A 398 6.90 -14.94 -11.87
CA THR A 398 5.95 -15.73 -12.67
C THR A 398 6.26 -15.54 -14.14
N VAL A 399 6.37 -16.61 -14.88
CA VAL A 399 6.87 -16.63 -16.25
C VAL A 399 5.89 -17.36 -17.16
N ASP A 400 5.53 -16.71 -18.30
CA ASP A 400 4.79 -17.37 -19.37
C ASP A 400 5.66 -18.46 -20.00
N PRO A 401 5.16 -19.72 -20.12
CA PRO A 401 5.92 -20.81 -20.74
C PRO A 401 6.39 -20.53 -22.17
N GLN A 402 5.75 -19.62 -22.87
CA GLN A 402 6.10 -19.20 -24.23
C GLN A 402 7.04 -17.98 -24.26
N SER A 403 7.44 -17.45 -23.11
CA SER A 403 8.43 -16.36 -23.05
C SER A 403 9.81 -16.83 -23.49
N LYS A 404 10.65 -15.91 -23.96
CA LYS A 404 12.04 -16.20 -24.28
C LYS A 404 12.81 -16.67 -23.05
N LEU A 405 12.48 -16.12 -21.87
CA LEU A 405 13.08 -16.53 -20.61
C LEU A 405 12.81 -18.00 -20.31
N ALA A 406 11.55 -18.44 -20.36
CA ALA A 406 11.18 -19.83 -20.11
C ALA A 406 11.81 -20.80 -21.10
N GLN A 407 11.91 -20.40 -22.37
CA GLN A 407 12.50 -21.24 -23.42
C GLN A 407 14.02 -21.37 -23.28
N SER A 408 14.71 -20.30 -22.83
CA SER A 408 16.17 -20.31 -22.67
C SER A 408 16.64 -20.88 -21.34
N HIS A 409 15.81 -20.85 -20.30
CA HIS A 409 16.15 -21.29 -18.95
C HIS A 409 15.03 -22.15 -18.31
N PRO A 410 14.69 -23.31 -18.90
CA PRO A 410 13.68 -24.20 -18.32
C PRO A 410 14.12 -24.78 -16.95
N ASP A 411 15.41 -24.83 -16.68
CA ASP A 411 16.02 -25.26 -15.42
C ASP A 411 15.82 -24.27 -14.26
N TRP A 412 15.46 -23.03 -14.57
CA TRP A 412 15.15 -22.01 -13.55
C TRP A 412 13.72 -22.11 -13.03
N LEU A 413 12.87 -22.95 -13.60
CA LEU A 413 11.45 -22.97 -13.35
C LEU A 413 11.02 -24.13 -12.43
N ILE A 414 10.10 -23.82 -11.54
CA ILE A 414 9.22 -24.76 -10.84
C ILE A 414 7.81 -24.45 -11.33
N GLY A 415 7.28 -25.23 -12.28
CA GLY A 415 6.05 -24.89 -12.98
C GLY A 415 6.22 -23.59 -13.77
N GLN A 416 5.50 -22.54 -13.39
CA GLN A 416 5.61 -21.20 -13.98
C GLN A 416 6.34 -20.21 -13.05
N THR A 417 6.89 -20.65 -11.93
CA THR A 417 7.56 -19.81 -10.95
C THR A 417 9.07 -19.97 -11.08
N LEU A 418 9.81 -18.87 -11.10
CA LEU A 418 11.27 -18.87 -11.03
C LEU A 418 11.74 -19.37 -9.66
N ASP A 419 12.63 -20.34 -9.65
CA ASP A 419 13.20 -20.90 -8.42
C ASP A 419 14.25 -19.98 -7.80
N MET A 420 13.81 -19.08 -6.95
CA MET A 420 14.69 -18.14 -6.24
C MET A 420 15.61 -18.81 -5.20
N SER A 421 15.57 -20.12 -5.02
CA SER A 421 16.63 -20.81 -4.29
C SER A 421 17.95 -20.86 -5.07
N GLN A 422 17.91 -20.55 -6.38
CA GLN A 422 19.08 -20.52 -7.28
C GLN A 422 19.68 -19.10 -7.36
N PRO A 423 20.98 -18.91 -7.12
CA PRO A 423 21.63 -17.59 -7.16
C PRO A 423 21.52 -16.87 -8.51
N GLU A 424 21.51 -17.61 -9.63
CA GLU A 424 21.39 -17.08 -10.99
C GLU A 424 20.02 -16.44 -11.21
N VAL A 425 18.97 -17.05 -10.67
CA VAL A 425 17.59 -16.52 -10.70
C VAL A 425 17.50 -15.25 -9.88
N VAL A 426 18.06 -15.22 -8.68
CA VAL A 426 18.14 -14.01 -7.84
C VAL A 426 18.80 -12.87 -8.60
N ALA A 427 19.97 -13.14 -9.19
CA ALA A 427 20.71 -12.14 -9.98
C ALA A 427 19.92 -11.68 -11.23
N HIS A 428 19.15 -12.57 -11.85
CA HIS A 428 18.29 -12.21 -12.98
C HIS A 428 17.19 -11.22 -12.56
N ILE A 429 16.45 -11.51 -11.48
CA ILE A 429 15.38 -10.63 -11.00
C ILE A 429 15.93 -9.25 -10.58
N GLN A 430 17.09 -9.23 -9.92
CA GLN A 430 17.75 -7.98 -9.56
C GLN A 430 18.11 -7.14 -10.81
N ARG A 431 18.67 -7.75 -11.86
CA ARG A 431 18.94 -7.07 -13.13
C ARG A 431 17.66 -6.55 -13.81
N GLN A 432 16.56 -7.30 -13.72
CA GLN A 432 15.27 -6.87 -14.28
C GLN A 432 14.73 -5.64 -13.56
N LEU A 433 14.84 -5.58 -12.22
CA LEU A 433 14.48 -4.40 -11.44
C LEU A 433 15.38 -3.19 -11.76
N ASP A 434 16.68 -3.41 -11.95
CA ASP A 434 17.61 -2.38 -12.40
C ASP A 434 17.23 -1.83 -13.79
N GLU A 435 16.84 -2.70 -14.71
CA GLU A 435 16.39 -2.31 -16.05
C GLU A 435 15.08 -1.52 -15.99
N PHE A 436 14.12 -1.91 -15.16
CA PHE A 436 12.89 -1.17 -14.95
C PHE A 436 13.17 0.23 -14.38
N HIS A 437 14.02 0.32 -13.36
CA HIS A 437 14.38 1.61 -12.77
C HIS A 437 15.11 2.51 -13.79
N ARG A 438 16.01 1.93 -14.61
CA ARG A 438 16.72 2.68 -15.67
C ARG A 438 15.76 3.26 -16.72
N ARG A 439 14.69 2.50 -17.09
CA ARG A 439 13.68 2.91 -18.07
C ARG A 439 12.67 3.89 -17.50
N TRP A 440 12.18 3.66 -16.30
CA TRP A 440 11.01 4.34 -15.74
C TRP A 440 11.35 5.38 -14.66
N GLY A 441 12.56 5.37 -14.14
CA GLY A 441 12.92 6.12 -12.94
C GLY A 441 12.35 5.47 -11.68
N ASP A 442 12.21 6.25 -10.61
CA ASP A 442 11.66 5.74 -9.34
C ASP A 442 10.19 5.32 -9.47
N PHE A 443 9.85 4.18 -8.88
CA PHE A 443 8.49 3.63 -8.86
C PHE A 443 8.26 2.75 -7.62
N ALA A 444 7.00 2.51 -7.25
CA ALA A 444 6.65 1.44 -6.34
C ALA A 444 6.46 0.15 -7.13
N TRP A 445 7.26 -0.86 -6.83
CA TRP A 445 7.07 -2.19 -7.37
C TRP A 445 5.88 -2.86 -6.66
N ARG A 446 4.76 -3.05 -7.36
CA ARG A 446 3.63 -3.82 -6.88
C ARG A 446 3.79 -5.27 -7.27
N ASN A 447 3.90 -6.11 -6.27
CA ASN A 447 4.06 -7.55 -6.41
C ASN A 447 2.76 -8.26 -6.03
N ASP A 448 2.24 -9.06 -6.95
CA ASP A 448 1.04 -9.86 -6.74
C ASP A 448 1.26 -11.25 -7.35
N SER A 449 1.41 -12.20 -6.60
CA SER A 449 1.50 -13.65 -6.78
C SER A 449 2.48 -14.23 -5.77
N THR A 450 2.53 -15.53 -5.69
CA THR A 450 3.34 -16.27 -4.73
C THR A 450 4.79 -16.34 -5.19
N PRO A 451 5.76 -15.79 -4.43
CA PRO A 451 7.17 -15.80 -4.80
C PRO A 451 7.84 -17.17 -4.55
N THR A 452 7.13 -18.12 -3.98
CA THR A 452 7.65 -19.44 -3.60
C THR A 452 6.85 -20.56 -4.23
N ALA A 453 7.51 -21.66 -4.55
CA ALA A 453 6.87 -22.86 -5.09
C ALA A 453 7.57 -24.12 -4.60
N PRO A 454 6.84 -25.16 -4.14
CA PRO A 454 7.41 -26.46 -3.81
C PRO A 454 7.87 -27.19 -5.08
N ARG A 455 9.01 -27.85 -5.03
CA ARG A 455 9.54 -28.62 -6.16
C ARG A 455 9.02 -30.06 -6.13
N ASN A 456 8.08 -30.39 -7.02
CA ASN A 456 7.47 -31.73 -7.08
C ASN A 456 6.90 -32.20 -5.73
N GLY A 457 6.30 -31.28 -4.96
CA GLY A 457 5.76 -31.54 -3.64
C GLY A 457 6.79 -31.55 -2.50
N ASP A 458 8.07 -31.21 -2.77
CA ASP A 458 9.10 -30.98 -1.77
C ASP A 458 9.15 -29.51 -1.37
N ASP A 459 8.89 -29.21 -0.10
CA ASP A 459 8.85 -27.86 0.45
C ASP A 459 10.24 -27.32 0.85
N THR A 460 11.29 -28.10 0.69
CA THR A 460 12.67 -27.72 1.04
C THR A 460 13.10 -26.37 0.42
N PRO A 461 12.80 -26.04 -0.85
CA PRO A 461 13.21 -24.77 -1.45
C PRO A 461 12.54 -23.53 -0.83
N LEU A 462 11.35 -23.66 -0.24
CA LEU A 462 10.51 -22.52 0.18
C LEU A 462 11.25 -21.56 1.12
N LEU A 463 12.02 -22.10 2.08
CA LEU A 463 12.75 -21.26 3.04
C LEU A 463 13.80 -20.38 2.35
N ALA A 464 14.57 -20.95 1.44
CA ALA A 464 15.60 -20.20 0.70
C ALA A 464 14.94 -19.21 -0.29
N GLN A 465 13.89 -19.60 -0.99
CA GLN A 465 13.14 -18.76 -1.92
C GLN A 465 12.61 -17.51 -1.22
N GLU A 466 11.97 -17.67 -0.06
CA GLU A 466 11.44 -16.55 0.70
C GLU A 466 12.54 -15.62 1.23
N GLN A 467 13.61 -16.17 1.79
CA GLN A 467 14.75 -15.37 2.27
C GLN A 467 15.38 -14.58 1.13
N ASN A 468 15.58 -15.20 -0.04
CA ASN A 468 16.14 -14.55 -1.21
C ASN A 468 15.19 -13.50 -1.81
N PHE A 469 13.87 -13.75 -1.82
CA PHE A 469 12.90 -12.74 -2.26
C PHE A 469 12.96 -11.49 -1.39
N ARG A 470 12.98 -11.64 -0.07
CA ARG A 470 13.15 -10.49 0.84
C ARG A 470 14.46 -9.75 0.62
N GLU A 471 15.55 -10.49 0.32
CA GLU A 471 16.83 -9.86 0.01
C GLU A 471 16.80 -9.11 -1.33
N ILE A 472 16.10 -9.64 -2.36
CA ILE A 472 15.86 -8.93 -3.63
C ILE A 472 15.15 -7.60 -3.37
N VAL A 473 14.05 -7.62 -2.61
CA VAL A 473 13.29 -6.40 -2.27
C VAL A 473 14.17 -5.41 -1.50
N ARG A 474 14.88 -5.89 -0.48
CA ARG A 474 15.80 -5.04 0.32
C ARG A 474 16.87 -4.40 -0.53
N SER A 475 17.56 -5.20 -1.36
CA SER A 475 18.61 -4.71 -2.26
C SER A 475 18.09 -3.67 -3.24
N PHE A 476 16.87 -3.85 -3.78
CA PHE A 476 16.21 -2.87 -4.63
C PHE A 476 15.97 -1.56 -3.89
N LEU A 477 15.40 -1.60 -2.69
CA LEU A 477 15.09 -0.41 -1.89
C LEU A 477 16.36 0.30 -1.38
N ASP A 478 17.40 -0.42 -1.01
CA ASP A 478 18.69 0.14 -0.60
C ASP A 478 19.40 0.84 -1.78
N LYS A 479 19.30 0.27 -2.97
CA LYS A 479 19.90 0.82 -4.19
C LYS A 479 19.12 2.03 -4.72
N TYR A 480 17.79 1.99 -4.61
CA TYR A 480 16.88 3.02 -5.13
C TYR A 480 15.99 3.58 -4.02
N PRO A 481 16.53 4.41 -3.11
CA PRO A 481 15.84 4.83 -1.89
C PRO A 481 14.64 5.75 -2.12
N ARG A 482 14.37 6.16 -3.35
CA ARG A 482 13.16 6.89 -3.76
C ARG A 482 12.11 5.98 -4.39
N SER A 483 12.41 4.72 -4.59
CA SER A 483 11.46 3.69 -4.99
C SER A 483 10.80 3.06 -3.75
N SER A 484 9.74 2.30 -3.96
CA SER A 484 8.99 1.63 -2.90
C SER A 484 8.63 0.21 -3.32
N PHE A 485 8.14 -0.58 -2.38
CA PHE A 485 7.60 -1.91 -2.61
C PHE A 485 6.18 -2.00 -2.07
N GLN A 486 5.30 -2.66 -2.80
CA GLN A 486 3.93 -2.93 -2.40
C GLN A 486 3.65 -4.42 -2.57
N SER A 487 3.38 -5.11 -1.45
CA SER A 487 2.99 -6.51 -1.47
C SER A 487 1.48 -6.64 -1.58
N VAL A 488 1.02 -7.47 -2.51
CA VAL A 488 -0.39 -7.86 -2.64
C VAL A 488 -0.55 -9.34 -2.40
N ASN A 489 0.24 -10.10 -3.13
CA ASN A 489 0.43 -11.53 -3.01
C ASN A 489 -0.87 -12.31 -2.83
N GLY A 490 -1.66 -12.36 -3.91
CA GLY A 490 -2.92 -13.09 -3.93
C GLY A 490 -3.96 -12.58 -2.94
N GLY A 491 -3.92 -11.29 -2.57
CA GLY A 491 -4.84 -10.69 -1.61
C GLY A 491 -4.42 -10.83 -0.14
N GLY A 492 -3.13 -10.77 0.15
CA GLY A 492 -2.60 -10.66 1.50
C GLY A 492 -2.08 -11.96 2.13
N ASN A 493 -1.78 -12.97 1.32
CA ASN A 493 -1.28 -14.28 1.79
C ASN A 493 0.12 -14.21 2.42
N GLU A 494 0.81 -13.06 2.33
CA GLU A 494 2.14 -12.79 2.92
C GLU A 494 2.10 -11.65 3.95
N ALA A 495 1.06 -11.55 4.73
CA ALA A 495 0.94 -10.52 5.76
C ALA A 495 1.82 -10.84 6.98
N GLY A 496 3.12 -10.56 6.88
CA GLY A 496 4.12 -10.79 7.92
C GLY A 496 4.82 -9.52 8.39
N TYR A 497 5.51 -9.59 9.52
CA TYR A 497 6.14 -8.43 10.17
C TYR A 497 7.34 -7.88 9.38
N ASP A 498 8.15 -8.72 8.73
CA ASP A 498 9.23 -8.25 7.85
C ASP A 498 8.70 -7.52 6.62
N TYR A 499 7.51 -7.88 6.12
CA TYR A 499 6.85 -7.15 5.05
C TYR A 499 6.38 -5.76 5.46
N VAL A 500 6.05 -5.54 6.73
CA VAL A 500 5.83 -4.20 7.29
C VAL A 500 7.07 -3.33 7.11
N ARG A 501 8.26 -3.90 7.27
CA ARG A 501 9.53 -3.20 7.08
C ARG A 501 9.80 -2.87 5.61
N LEU A 502 9.59 -3.82 4.72
CA LEU A 502 9.90 -3.72 3.30
C LEU A 502 8.84 -2.95 2.51
N SER A 503 7.57 -3.15 2.84
CA SER A 503 6.47 -2.57 2.08
C SER A 503 6.19 -1.14 2.52
N GLY A 504 6.01 -0.24 1.54
CA GLY A 504 5.35 1.02 1.76
C GLY A 504 3.90 0.79 2.21
N MET A 505 3.27 -0.19 1.58
CA MET A 505 1.87 -0.55 1.79
C MET A 505 1.64 -1.99 1.31
N PHE A 506 0.71 -2.72 1.90
CA PHE A 506 0.32 -4.02 1.40
C PHE A 506 -1.19 -4.21 1.40
N GLN A 507 -1.65 -4.92 0.40
CA GLN A 507 -3.04 -5.31 0.28
C GLN A 507 -3.24 -6.58 1.11
N PHE A 508 -4.07 -6.50 2.14
CA PHE A 508 -4.24 -7.60 3.08
C PHE A 508 -5.46 -8.47 2.76
N SER A 509 -6.24 -8.10 1.74
CA SER A 509 -7.32 -8.88 1.15
C SER A 509 -7.85 -8.17 -0.11
N ASP A 510 -8.69 -8.86 -0.93
CA ASP A 510 -9.37 -8.34 -2.12
C ASP A 510 -10.88 -8.15 -1.91
N GLY A 511 -11.30 -7.86 -0.73
CA GLY A 511 -12.71 -8.03 -0.37
C GLY A 511 -13.64 -6.83 -0.52
N GLY A 512 -13.22 -5.69 -1.03
CA GLY A 512 -14.11 -4.54 -1.24
C GLY A 512 -14.80 -4.07 0.04
N ALA A 513 -16.11 -3.85 0.00
CA ALA A 513 -16.89 -3.23 1.08
C ALA A 513 -16.82 -3.89 2.47
N ILE A 514 -16.28 -5.09 2.58
CA ILE A 514 -16.08 -5.78 3.88
C ILE A 514 -14.68 -5.55 4.50
N MET A 515 -13.80 -4.88 3.80
CA MET A 515 -12.42 -4.62 4.23
C MET A 515 -12.32 -3.88 5.57
N PRO A 516 -13.14 -2.86 5.85
CA PRO A 516 -13.12 -2.20 7.17
C PRO A 516 -13.38 -3.16 8.32
N LEU A 517 -14.27 -4.15 8.15
CA LEU A 517 -14.52 -5.20 9.14
C LEU A 517 -13.30 -6.11 9.33
N ARG A 518 -12.58 -6.42 8.26
CA ARG A 518 -11.34 -7.19 8.33
C ARG A 518 -10.27 -6.41 9.08
N ASN A 519 -10.13 -5.11 8.80
CA ASN A 519 -9.19 -4.25 9.52
C ASN A 519 -9.49 -4.13 11.01
N TYR A 520 -10.73 -4.29 11.42
CA TYR A 520 -11.10 -4.27 12.84
C TYR A 520 -10.24 -5.21 13.69
N TYR A 521 -9.91 -6.40 13.16
CA TYR A 521 -9.02 -7.33 13.85
C TYR A 521 -7.57 -7.28 13.35
N ALA A 522 -7.33 -7.09 12.05
CA ALA A 522 -5.98 -7.03 11.49
C ALA A 522 -5.13 -5.93 12.15
N SER A 523 -5.74 -4.83 12.57
CA SER A 523 -5.07 -3.75 13.31
C SER A 523 -4.61 -4.11 14.73
N LEU A 524 -4.91 -5.33 15.22
CA LEU A 524 -4.24 -5.91 16.40
C LEU A 524 -2.82 -6.39 16.11
N LEU A 525 -2.50 -6.66 14.83
CA LEU A 525 -1.23 -7.22 14.40
C LEU A 525 -0.38 -6.21 13.65
N LEU A 526 -1.02 -5.43 12.76
CA LEU A 526 -0.35 -4.70 11.69
C LEU A 526 -0.78 -3.24 11.68
N PRO A 527 0.11 -2.31 11.29
CA PRO A 527 -0.22 -0.89 11.22
C PRO A 527 -1.35 -0.64 10.21
N PRO A 528 -2.48 -0.04 10.62
CA PRO A 528 -3.65 0.10 9.75
C PRO A 528 -3.36 0.95 8.50
N ASP A 529 -2.47 1.94 8.59
CA ASP A 529 -2.13 2.81 7.45
C ASP A 529 -1.07 2.22 6.50
N LYS A 530 -0.66 0.98 6.74
CA LYS A 530 0.03 0.13 5.76
C LYS A 530 -0.89 -0.89 5.11
N LEU A 531 -2.10 -1.08 5.64
CA LEU A 531 -3.12 -1.95 5.06
C LEU A 531 -3.95 -1.14 4.08
N MET A 532 -4.01 -1.57 2.84
CA MET A 532 -4.80 -0.91 1.82
C MET A 532 -6.01 -1.72 1.42
N ASP A 533 -7.03 -1.01 0.98
CA ASP A 533 -8.30 -1.57 0.51
C ASP A 533 -8.61 -1.16 -0.93
N ASN A 534 -9.22 -2.09 -1.63
CA ASN A 534 -9.81 -1.96 -2.95
C ASN A 534 -11.27 -1.48 -2.84
N GLY A 535 -11.52 -0.34 -2.19
CA GLY A 535 -12.84 0.13 -1.80
C GLY A 535 -13.85 0.26 -2.94
N ASP A 536 -13.36 0.40 -4.14
CA ASP A 536 -14.12 0.71 -5.35
C ASP A 536 -14.48 -0.52 -6.20
N GLN A 537 -13.86 -1.66 -5.95
CA GLN A 537 -13.92 -2.83 -6.80
C GLN A 537 -15.36 -3.33 -7.05
N TRP A 538 -16.26 -3.08 -6.13
CA TRP A 538 -17.63 -3.61 -6.14
C TRP A 538 -18.73 -2.57 -6.37
N ASN A 539 -18.36 -1.28 -6.48
CA ASN A 539 -19.33 -0.20 -6.71
C ASN A 539 -18.68 0.99 -7.42
N PRO A 540 -18.23 0.83 -8.68
CA PRO A 540 -17.38 1.81 -9.36
C PRO A 540 -18.07 3.16 -9.63
N ASP A 541 -19.39 3.20 -9.72
CA ASP A 541 -20.10 4.36 -10.27
C ASP A 541 -20.80 5.24 -9.23
N GLN A 542 -20.91 4.81 -7.97
CA GLN A 542 -21.66 5.55 -6.95
C GLN A 542 -20.86 5.76 -5.66
N TYR A 543 -20.94 6.97 -5.11
CA TYR A 543 -20.37 7.30 -3.80
C TYR A 543 -21.36 7.00 -2.68
N ASP A 544 -21.06 6.02 -1.84
CA ASP A 544 -21.79 5.67 -0.62
C ASP A 544 -20.98 6.11 0.60
N LYS A 545 -21.40 7.18 1.27
CA LYS A 545 -20.72 7.74 2.46
C LYS A 545 -20.39 6.68 3.51
N ALA A 546 -21.32 5.75 3.76
CA ALA A 546 -21.15 4.77 4.81
C ALA A 546 -20.01 3.80 4.51
N LYS A 547 -19.90 3.36 3.26
CA LYS A 547 -18.84 2.45 2.82
C LYS A 547 -17.49 3.16 2.71
N TRP A 548 -17.46 4.33 2.05
CA TRP A 548 -16.21 5.03 1.79
C TRP A 548 -15.57 5.59 3.04
N ARG A 549 -16.34 6.21 3.95
CA ARG A 549 -15.78 6.76 5.20
C ARG A 549 -15.32 5.68 6.17
N ALA A 550 -15.87 4.47 6.10
CA ALA A 550 -15.35 3.33 6.85
C ALA A 550 -13.87 3.00 6.50
N LEU A 551 -13.43 3.34 5.26
CA LEU A 551 -12.03 3.18 4.83
C LEU A 551 -11.05 4.07 5.59
N LEU A 552 -11.51 5.11 6.30
CA LEU A 552 -10.64 5.90 7.19
C LEU A 552 -10.09 5.08 8.37
N SER A 553 -10.51 3.83 8.50
CA SER A 553 -9.88 2.85 9.40
C SER A 553 -8.51 2.35 8.93
N MET A 554 -8.15 2.55 7.65
CA MET A 554 -6.92 2.05 7.00
C MET A 554 -6.43 3.01 5.91
N ALA A 555 -5.45 2.62 5.10
CA ALA A 555 -5.05 3.34 3.89
C ALA A 555 -6.09 3.16 2.78
N ILE A 556 -6.37 4.24 2.04
CA ILE A 556 -7.45 4.28 1.05
C ILE A 556 -6.88 3.93 -0.33
N MET A 557 -7.58 3.05 -1.04
CA MET A 557 -7.38 2.78 -2.46
C MET A 557 -8.71 2.96 -3.19
N THR A 558 -8.69 3.56 -4.37
CA THR A 558 -9.84 3.70 -5.25
C THR A 558 -9.52 3.22 -6.66
N THR A 559 -10.54 2.79 -7.39
CA THR A 559 -10.42 2.24 -8.74
C THR A 559 -11.38 2.92 -9.70
N GLY A 560 -11.17 2.71 -11.00
CA GLY A 560 -12.04 3.23 -12.05
C GLY A 560 -11.41 4.41 -12.81
N ASP A 561 -11.91 4.72 -13.97
CA ASP A 561 -11.42 5.76 -14.89
C ASP A 561 -12.51 6.75 -15.32
N THR A 562 -13.74 6.51 -14.90
CA THR A 562 -14.89 7.37 -15.14
C THR A 562 -15.67 7.53 -13.87
N TRP A 563 -15.78 8.77 -13.39
CA TRP A 563 -16.54 9.08 -12.19
C TRP A 563 -17.52 10.21 -12.46
N ASP A 564 -18.73 10.07 -11.98
CA ASP A 564 -19.66 11.18 -11.96
C ASP A 564 -19.18 12.27 -10.97
N LYS A 565 -19.82 13.43 -11.06
CA LYS A 565 -19.49 14.58 -10.23
C LYS A 565 -19.66 14.27 -8.72
N GLY A 566 -20.68 13.51 -8.36
CA GLY A 566 -20.95 13.18 -6.95
C GLY A 566 -19.85 12.28 -6.38
N LYS A 567 -19.35 11.32 -7.16
CA LYS A 567 -18.24 10.47 -6.76
C LYS A 567 -16.93 11.24 -6.65
N LEU A 568 -16.63 12.14 -7.60
CA LEU A 568 -15.44 13.00 -7.52
C LEU A 568 -15.45 13.89 -6.27
N GLU A 569 -16.58 14.50 -5.95
CA GLU A 569 -16.71 15.34 -4.75
C GLU A 569 -16.59 14.52 -3.47
N GLY A 570 -17.23 13.35 -3.41
CA GLY A 570 -17.14 12.46 -2.25
C GLY A 570 -15.74 11.91 -2.01
N LEU A 571 -15.04 11.50 -3.06
CA LEU A 571 -13.65 11.05 -2.94
C LEU A 571 -12.69 12.18 -2.55
N ARG A 572 -12.89 13.39 -3.08
CA ARG A 572 -12.10 14.55 -2.67
C ARG A 572 -12.27 14.84 -1.17
N GLU A 573 -13.51 14.83 -0.67
CA GLU A 573 -13.78 14.97 0.76
C GLU A 573 -13.09 13.87 1.57
N LEU A 574 -13.16 12.61 1.13
CA LEU A 574 -12.56 11.47 1.80
C LEU A 574 -11.03 11.59 1.89
N PHE A 575 -10.36 11.92 0.77
CA PHE A 575 -8.91 12.12 0.77
C PHE A 575 -8.51 13.37 1.56
N ASP A 576 -9.31 14.43 1.51
CA ASP A 576 -9.06 15.64 2.29
C ASP A 576 -9.13 15.37 3.80
N ILE A 577 -10.14 14.63 4.27
CA ILE A 577 -10.22 14.15 5.65
C ILE A 577 -9.01 13.28 6.01
N TYR A 578 -8.62 12.36 5.13
CA TYR A 578 -7.47 11.49 5.39
C TYR A 578 -6.16 12.28 5.54
N HIS A 579 -5.91 13.25 4.66
CA HIS A 579 -4.74 14.12 4.75
C HIS A 579 -4.77 15.01 6.00
N TYR A 580 -5.93 15.56 6.33
CA TYR A 580 -6.11 16.31 7.57
C TYR A 580 -5.78 15.46 8.80
N LEU A 581 -6.32 14.25 8.88
CA LEU A 581 -6.04 13.32 9.97
C LEU A 581 -4.55 12.94 10.05
N ALA A 582 -3.90 12.80 8.90
CA ALA A 582 -2.47 12.57 8.81
C ALA A 582 -1.66 13.74 9.36
N ALA A 583 -2.01 14.97 9.00
CA ALA A 583 -1.39 16.18 9.52
C ALA A 583 -1.61 16.33 11.04
N GLN A 584 -2.74 15.83 11.56
CA GLN A 584 -3.05 15.82 13.00
C GLN A 584 -2.45 14.63 13.75
N GLY A 585 -1.72 13.73 13.08
CA GLY A 585 -1.10 12.55 13.68
C GLY A 585 -2.08 11.45 14.08
N VAL A 586 -3.28 11.44 13.52
CA VAL A 586 -4.32 10.42 13.73
C VAL A 586 -4.30 9.34 12.65
N VAL A 587 -3.58 9.58 11.56
CA VAL A 587 -3.28 8.65 10.47
C VAL A 587 -1.77 8.55 10.30
N GLY A 588 -1.26 7.39 9.94
CA GLY A 588 0.14 7.12 9.65
C GLY A 588 0.89 6.46 10.81
N ARG A 589 2.15 6.85 11.01
CA ARG A 589 3.02 6.31 12.06
C ARG A 589 2.63 6.81 13.44
N TRP A 590 2.75 5.94 14.45
CA TRP A 590 2.51 6.23 15.88
C TRP A 590 1.05 6.36 16.29
N VAL A 591 0.12 5.97 15.45
CA VAL A 591 -1.31 5.93 15.78
C VAL A 591 -1.60 4.82 16.77
N LYS A 592 -2.39 5.11 17.80
CA LYS A 592 -2.92 4.12 18.73
C LYS A 592 -4.30 3.68 18.29
N ILE A 593 -4.55 2.36 18.34
CA ILE A 593 -5.80 1.77 17.89
C ILE A 593 -6.50 1.12 19.07
N TYR A 594 -7.77 1.45 19.23
CA TYR A 594 -8.63 0.88 20.24
C TYR A 594 -9.99 0.49 19.65
N ARG A 595 -10.68 -0.39 20.35
CA ARG A 595 -12.06 -0.76 20.10
C ARG A 595 -12.89 -0.23 21.24
N PRO A 596 -13.69 0.85 21.02
CA PRO A 596 -14.56 1.40 22.06
C PRO A 596 -15.50 0.33 22.62
N ALA A 597 -15.78 0.39 23.89
CA ALA A 597 -16.87 -0.41 24.44
C ALA A 597 -18.21 0.15 23.96
N ILE A 598 -19.09 -0.73 23.52
CA ILE A 598 -20.39 -0.39 22.92
C ILE A 598 -21.51 -0.82 23.85
N GLU A 599 -22.50 0.05 24.05
CA GLU A 599 -23.72 -0.22 24.76
C GLU A 599 -24.90 0.32 23.95
N GLY A 600 -25.94 -0.50 23.72
CA GLY A 600 -27.13 -0.15 22.94
C GLY A 600 -27.46 -1.22 21.89
N ASP A 601 -28.41 -0.89 21.02
CA ASP A 601 -28.99 -1.82 20.03
C ASP A 601 -28.18 -1.86 18.71
N ASP A 602 -27.14 -1.03 18.60
CA ASP A 602 -26.32 -0.92 17.39
C ASP A 602 -25.26 -2.04 17.35
N PRO A 603 -25.31 -2.97 16.38
CA PRO A 603 -24.32 -4.04 16.23
C PRO A 603 -23.04 -3.57 15.51
N THR A 604 -22.85 -2.27 15.29
CA THR A 604 -21.71 -1.72 14.55
C THR A 604 -20.41 -1.97 15.31
N MET A 605 -19.36 -2.34 14.57
CA MET A 605 -17.99 -2.38 15.09
C MET A 605 -17.32 -1.03 14.84
N TYR A 606 -16.72 -0.44 15.88
CA TYR A 606 -16.05 0.85 15.79
C TYR A 606 -14.55 0.70 16.03
N ILE A 607 -13.77 1.39 15.20
CA ILE A 607 -12.32 1.53 15.40
C ILE A 607 -12.07 2.96 15.88
N GLN A 608 -11.37 3.08 17.00
CA GLN A 608 -10.91 4.34 17.53
C GLN A 608 -9.42 4.49 17.24
N ARG A 609 -9.06 5.60 16.61
CA ARG A 609 -7.68 6.00 16.31
C ARG A 609 -7.33 7.18 17.19
N LEU A 610 -6.16 7.14 17.83
CA LEU A 610 -5.63 8.25 18.60
C LEU A 610 -4.24 8.62 18.10
N SER A 611 -3.93 9.91 18.13
CA SER A 611 -2.58 10.42 17.98
C SER A 611 -1.64 9.84 19.06
N ARG A 612 -0.33 9.90 18.83
CA ARG A 612 0.67 9.37 19.76
C ARG A 612 0.55 9.93 21.17
N ASP A 613 0.25 11.23 21.29
CA ASP A 613 0.02 11.92 22.54
C ASP A 613 -1.37 11.65 23.16
N ARG A 614 -2.23 10.94 22.44
CA ARG A 614 -3.61 10.58 22.80
C ARG A 614 -4.55 11.78 22.99
N LEU A 615 -4.15 12.96 22.54
CA LEU A 615 -4.95 14.19 22.68
C LEU A 615 -5.95 14.39 21.53
N ARG A 616 -5.69 13.79 20.35
CA ARG A 616 -6.54 13.88 19.16
C ARG A 616 -6.94 12.50 18.69
N GLY A 617 -8.12 12.40 18.09
CA GLY A 617 -8.57 11.10 17.61
C GLY A 617 -9.77 11.15 16.68
N LEU A 618 -10.06 9.96 16.14
CA LEU A 618 -11.22 9.67 15.31
C LEU A 618 -11.83 8.33 15.73
N ILE A 619 -13.15 8.26 15.81
CA ILE A 619 -13.88 6.99 15.93
C ILE A 619 -14.60 6.76 14.60
N VAL A 620 -14.29 5.63 13.95
CA VAL A 620 -14.76 5.24 12.62
C VAL A 620 -15.64 4.00 12.76
N PRO A 621 -16.87 3.98 12.22
CA PRO A 621 -17.61 2.75 12.12
C PRO A 621 -16.99 1.86 11.05
N ALA A 622 -16.62 0.64 11.39
CA ALA A 622 -16.20 -0.36 10.40
C ALA A 622 -17.39 -0.85 9.55
N ARG A 623 -18.60 -0.68 10.06
CA ARG A 623 -19.86 -0.95 9.37
C ARG A 623 -20.93 -0.03 9.97
N SER A 624 -21.60 0.73 9.13
CA SER A 624 -22.72 1.55 9.57
C SER A 624 -23.97 0.70 9.85
N ALA A 625 -24.58 0.93 11.01
CA ALA A 625 -25.92 0.48 11.29
C ALA A 625 -26.70 1.64 11.93
N PRO A 626 -27.95 1.88 11.51
CA PRO A 626 -28.78 2.86 12.18
C PRO A 626 -29.18 2.34 13.57
N GLY A 627 -29.11 3.18 14.59
CA GLY A 627 -29.50 2.79 15.94
C GLY A 627 -29.05 3.81 16.98
N LYS A 628 -29.48 3.57 18.22
CA LYS A 628 -28.98 4.28 19.39
C LYS A 628 -27.76 3.56 19.94
N VAL A 629 -26.71 4.29 20.24
CA VAL A 629 -25.46 3.72 20.74
C VAL A 629 -24.84 4.64 21.80
N THR A 630 -24.22 4.05 22.81
CA THR A 630 -23.27 4.73 23.70
C THR A 630 -21.90 4.10 23.49
N LEU A 631 -20.96 4.91 22.98
CA LEU A 631 -19.59 4.52 22.74
C LEU A 631 -18.70 4.99 23.90
N ARG A 632 -18.00 4.06 24.57
CA ARG A 632 -17.00 4.40 25.57
C ARG A 632 -15.61 4.32 24.98
N PRO A 633 -15.00 5.49 24.64
CA PRO A 633 -13.63 5.53 24.16
C PRO A 633 -12.66 4.87 25.14
N LYS A 634 -11.53 4.37 24.64
CA LYS A 634 -10.43 3.81 25.43
C LYS A 634 -9.17 4.63 25.27
N GLY A 635 -8.22 4.48 26.17
CA GLY A 635 -6.87 5.03 26.03
C GLY A 635 -6.76 6.55 26.11
N LEU A 636 -7.84 7.30 26.38
CA LEU A 636 -7.79 8.75 26.56
C LEU A 636 -6.99 9.14 27.82
N LEU A 637 -6.47 10.35 27.84
CA LEU A 637 -5.85 10.91 29.05
C LEU A 637 -6.95 11.34 30.01
N PRO A 638 -7.04 10.77 31.23
CA PRO A 638 -8.16 11.01 32.14
C PRO A 638 -8.37 12.48 32.51
N GLY A 639 -7.29 13.23 32.66
CA GLY A 639 -7.29 14.64 33.06
C GLY A 639 -7.33 15.64 31.91
N ALA A 640 -7.32 15.19 30.64
CA ALA A 640 -7.42 16.08 29.49
C ALA A 640 -8.89 16.33 29.12
N GLU A 641 -9.20 17.54 28.69
CA GLU A 641 -10.50 17.87 28.10
C GLU A 641 -10.50 17.55 26.61
N TYR A 642 -11.63 17.02 26.12
CA TYR A 642 -11.85 16.65 24.72
C TYR A 642 -13.10 17.34 24.20
N ASN A 643 -12.93 18.09 23.10
CA ASN A 643 -14.03 18.47 22.25
C ASN A 643 -14.41 17.28 21.37
N VAL A 644 -15.68 16.87 21.45
CA VAL A 644 -16.25 15.80 20.64
C VAL A 644 -17.12 16.41 19.56
N SER A 645 -16.77 16.27 18.30
CA SER A 645 -17.53 16.78 17.14
C SER A 645 -17.85 15.64 16.17
N PHE A 646 -18.84 15.86 15.30
CA PHE A 646 -19.40 14.87 14.41
C PHE A 646 -19.37 15.36 12.96
N GLN A 647 -19.20 14.45 12.00
CA GLN A 647 -19.19 14.82 10.58
C GLN A 647 -20.58 15.20 10.05
N GLU A 648 -21.61 14.45 10.41
CA GLU A 648 -22.98 14.65 9.91
C GLU A 648 -23.85 15.43 10.91
N SER A 649 -23.64 15.23 12.20
CA SER A 649 -24.39 15.90 13.25
C SER A 649 -23.70 17.21 13.65
N ALA A 650 -24.47 18.29 13.77
CA ALA A 650 -23.96 19.57 14.25
C ALA A 650 -23.72 19.64 15.77
N SER A 651 -23.87 18.54 16.50
CA SER A 651 -23.68 18.50 17.94
C SER A 651 -22.20 18.51 18.31
N GLU A 652 -21.89 19.26 19.37
CA GLU A 652 -20.55 19.25 19.99
C GLU A 652 -20.71 19.07 21.51
N GLN A 653 -19.70 18.42 22.11
CA GLN A 653 -19.64 18.20 23.55
C GLN A 653 -18.21 18.44 24.04
N GLU A 654 -18.06 18.99 25.24
CA GLU A 654 -16.76 19.07 25.92
C GLU A 654 -16.83 18.23 27.20
N LEU A 655 -15.94 17.27 27.34
CA LEU A 655 -15.86 16.32 28.43
C LEU A 655 -14.42 15.92 28.73
N SER A 656 -14.13 15.70 29.99
CA SER A 656 -12.82 15.11 30.35
C SER A 656 -12.69 13.68 29.85
N GLY A 657 -11.45 13.26 29.56
CA GLY A 657 -11.17 11.88 29.13
C GLY A 657 -11.71 10.84 30.14
N ALA A 658 -11.62 11.13 31.44
CA ALA A 658 -12.22 10.28 32.48
C ALA A 658 -13.74 10.18 32.35
N ALA A 659 -14.42 11.26 32.00
CA ALA A 659 -15.88 11.26 31.80
C ALA A 659 -16.25 10.47 30.55
N LEU A 660 -15.55 10.69 29.43
CA LEU A 660 -15.75 9.97 28.18
C LEU A 660 -15.55 8.46 28.33
N MET A 661 -14.46 8.02 28.99
CA MET A 661 -14.19 6.59 29.20
C MET A 661 -15.21 5.92 30.12
N ARG A 662 -15.81 6.66 31.06
CA ARG A 662 -16.77 6.12 32.03
C ARG A 662 -18.20 6.22 31.53
N ARG A 663 -18.64 7.41 31.08
CA ARG A 663 -20.02 7.69 30.67
C ARG A 663 -20.27 7.34 29.20
N GLY A 664 -19.25 7.50 28.36
CA GLY A 664 -19.34 7.34 26.91
C GLY A 664 -19.91 8.56 26.19
N ILE A 665 -19.98 8.42 24.87
CA ILE A 665 -20.59 9.34 23.92
C ILE A 665 -21.93 8.74 23.53
N ALA A 666 -23.03 9.36 23.96
CA ALA A 666 -24.37 8.88 23.62
C ALA A 666 -24.80 9.48 22.27
N ILE A 667 -25.25 8.62 21.37
CA ILE A 667 -25.76 8.99 20.03
C ILE A 667 -27.14 8.38 19.91
N GLU A 668 -28.16 9.24 19.83
CA GLU A 668 -29.56 8.79 19.75
C GLU A 668 -29.89 8.24 18.36
N HIS A 669 -29.20 8.71 17.33
CA HIS A 669 -29.37 8.23 15.97
C HIS A 669 -28.06 8.33 15.19
N VAL A 670 -27.44 7.20 14.91
CA VAL A 670 -26.20 7.13 14.09
C VAL A 670 -26.55 7.33 12.63
N GLN A 671 -26.00 8.38 12.04
CA GLN A 671 -26.16 8.68 10.61
C GLN A 671 -25.26 7.76 9.77
N PRO A 672 -25.68 7.37 8.54
CA PRO A 672 -24.80 6.67 7.62
C PRO A 672 -23.51 7.43 7.33
N GLY A 673 -22.36 6.78 7.58
CA GLY A 673 -21.04 7.40 7.38
C GLY A 673 -20.65 8.44 8.44
N GLU A 674 -21.29 8.44 9.61
CA GLU A 674 -20.93 9.31 10.72
C GLU A 674 -19.49 9.07 11.19
N LEU A 675 -18.75 10.14 11.40
CA LEU A 675 -17.42 10.13 11.99
C LEU A 675 -17.44 10.97 13.27
N ILE A 676 -16.74 10.49 14.31
CA ILE A 676 -16.67 11.18 15.60
C ILE A 676 -15.24 11.62 15.83
N TYR A 677 -15.03 12.93 15.91
CA TYR A 677 -13.74 13.55 16.12
C TYR A 677 -13.50 13.89 17.57
N LEU A 678 -12.28 13.69 18.04
CA LEU A 678 -11.81 14.03 19.38
C LEU A 678 -10.73 15.09 19.28
N ASN A 679 -11.01 16.31 19.78
CA ASN A 679 -10.14 17.50 19.66
C ASN A 679 -9.73 17.86 18.22
N LEU A 680 -10.62 17.66 17.27
CA LEU A 680 -10.45 18.02 15.87
C LEU A 680 -11.66 18.86 15.36
N PRO A 681 -11.95 20.01 16.00
CA PRO A 681 -13.16 20.78 15.72
C PRO A 681 -13.15 21.48 14.34
N TYR A 682 -11.99 21.53 13.68
CA TYR A 682 -11.81 22.18 12.36
C TYR A 682 -11.59 21.14 11.24
N HIS A 683 -12.13 19.92 11.39
CA HIS A 683 -12.05 18.90 10.35
C HIS A 683 -12.74 19.34 9.05
N PRO A 684 -12.33 18.84 7.87
CA PRO A 684 -12.97 19.14 6.60
C PRO A 684 -14.48 18.86 6.63
N GLY A 685 -15.26 19.83 6.11
CA GLY A 685 -16.71 19.80 6.16
C GLY A 685 -17.32 20.49 7.39
N ASN A 686 -16.57 20.71 8.47
CA ASN A 686 -17.03 21.51 9.60
C ASN A 686 -16.93 23.00 9.27
N ARG A 687 -18.06 23.72 9.36
CA ARG A 687 -18.14 25.16 9.04
C ARG A 687 -17.84 26.11 10.21
N ARG A 688 -17.09 25.60 11.19
CA ARG A 688 -16.68 26.40 12.36
C ARG A 688 -15.66 27.48 11.99
N ASP A 689 -14.77 27.16 11.09
CA ASP A 689 -13.84 28.13 10.52
C ASP A 689 -14.59 29.16 9.66
N ARG A 690 -14.27 30.44 9.83
CA ARG A 690 -14.82 31.58 9.10
C ARG A 690 -13.73 32.42 8.43
N ALA A 691 -12.46 32.10 8.70
CA ALA A 691 -11.36 32.79 8.07
C ALA A 691 -11.17 32.25 6.64
N ALA A 692 -10.92 33.11 5.68
CA ALA A 692 -10.59 32.69 4.34
C ALA A 692 -9.07 32.39 4.25
N PRO A 693 -8.64 31.40 3.48
CA PRO A 693 -7.23 31.15 3.26
C PRO A 693 -6.57 32.30 2.50
N THR A 694 -5.24 32.39 2.56
CA THR A 694 -4.49 33.34 1.73
C THR A 694 -4.51 32.87 0.27
N ALA A 695 -4.48 33.84 -0.66
CA ALA A 695 -4.35 33.52 -2.07
C ALA A 695 -3.00 32.83 -2.36
N PRO A 696 -2.93 31.96 -3.38
CA PRO A 696 -1.67 31.45 -3.88
C PRO A 696 -0.74 32.58 -4.32
N ARG A 697 0.57 32.36 -4.24
CA ARG A 697 1.58 33.35 -4.63
C ARG A 697 2.34 32.86 -5.85
N GLU A 698 2.99 33.80 -6.54
CA GLU A 698 3.87 33.51 -7.68
C GLU A 698 3.22 32.60 -8.73
N VAL A 699 1.91 32.85 -8.99
CA VAL A 699 1.19 32.07 -9.99
C VAL A 699 1.79 32.37 -11.37
N ALA A 700 2.41 31.37 -11.98
CA ALA A 700 3.08 31.47 -13.27
C ALA A 700 2.32 30.68 -14.33
N LYS A 701 2.31 31.17 -15.58
CA LYS A 701 1.85 30.43 -16.77
C LYS A 701 2.93 30.41 -17.85
N GLN A 702 3.00 29.29 -18.57
CA GLN A 702 3.89 29.17 -19.74
C GLN A 702 3.32 28.15 -20.75
N SER A 703 3.69 28.30 -22.03
CA SER A 703 3.48 27.24 -23.01
C SER A 703 4.39 26.06 -22.67
N ALA A 704 3.85 24.86 -22.74
CA ALA A 704 4.59 23.63 -22.53
C ALA A 704 4.09 22.52 -23.44
N GLU A 705 4.95 21.53 -23.61
CA GLU A 705 4.59 20.28 -24.25
C GLU A 705 4.84 19.12 -23.27
N ASN A 706 3.81 18.32 -23.03
CA ASN A 706 3.91 17.13 -22.18
C ASN A 706 3.47 15.90 -22.98
N MET A 707 4.33 14.89 -23.05
CA MET A 707 4.06 13.63 -23.77
C MET A 707 3.60 13.86 -25.23
N GLY A 708 4.14 14.89 -25.91
CA GLY A 708 3.78 15.25 -27.28
C GLY A 708 2.51 16.13 -27.41
N PHE A 709 1.88 16.52 -26.30
CA PHE A 709 0.69 17.38 -26.31
C PHE A 709 1.06 18.82 -25.91
N PRO A 710 0.72 19.81 -26.72
CA PRO A 710 0.88 21.21 -26.35
C PRO A 710 -0.18 21.66 -25.36
N GLY A 711 0.16 22.62 -24.51
CA GLY A 711 -0.76 23.18 -23.55
C GLY A 711 -0.17 24.34 -22.76
N ILE A 712 -0.88 24.77 -21.74
CA ILE A 712 -0.44 25.78 -20.77
C ILE A 712 -0.17 25.13 -19.43
N GLU A 713 1.05 25.25 -18.96
CA GLU A 713 1.40 24.91 -17.57
C GLU A 713 1.12 26.09 -16.64
N LEU A 714 0.50 25.76 -15.51
CA LEU A 714 0.39 26.65 -14.36
C LEU A 714 1.15 26.07 -13.19
N THR A 715 1.89 26.93 -12.50
CA THR A 715 2.56 26.59 -11.23
C THR A 715 2.35 27.74 -10.24
N TRP A 716 2.34 27.43 -8.94
CA TRP A 716 2.20 28.44 -7.91
C TRP A 716 2.87 28.03 -6.59
N THR A 717 3.13 29.03 -5.75
CA THR A 717 3.51 28.82 -4.36
C THR A 717 2.24 28.69 -3.54
N PRO A 718 2.12 27.70 -2.63
CA PRO A 718 0.92 27.48 -1.83
C PRO A 718 0.44 28.73 -1.08
N GLY A 719 -0.87 28.91 -1.01
CA GLY A 719 -1.47 29.71 0.03
C GLY A 719 -1.37 29.05 1.40
N THR A 720 -1.76 29.76 2.44
CA THR A 720 -1.80 29.25 3.81
C THR A 720 -3.20 29.44 4.40
N ASP A 721 -3.51 28.58 5.32
CA ASP A 721 -4.72 28.65 6.13
C ASP A 721 -4.34 28.44 7.60
N ASP A 722 -5.10 29.00 8.53
CA ASP A 722 -4.82 28.87 9.96
C ASP A 722 -5.34 27.55 10.54
N GLN A 723 -6.22 26.84 9.83
CA GLN A 723 -6.72 25.54 10.20
C GLN A 723 -6.33 24.46 9.19
N TRP A 724 -6.92 24.48 7.97
CA TRP A 724 -6.68 23.45 6.95
C TRP A 724 -6.99 23.94 5.53
N LEU A 725 -5.97 23.97 4.67
CA LEU A 725 -6.12 24.24 3.24
C LEU A 725 -6.46 22.93 2.50
N SER A 726 -7.61 22.88 1.83
CA SER A 726 -8.13 21.67 1.18
C SER A 726 -7.70 21.52 -0.28
N TYR A 727 -7.93 22.55 -1.12
CA TYR A 727 -7.63 22.46 -2.55
C TYR A 727 -7.51 23.84 -3.20
N TYR A 728 -7.15 23.85 -4.48
CA TYR A 728 -7.14 25.04 -5.32
C TYR A 728 -8.19 24.92 -6.41
N GLU A 729 -8.81 26.05 -6.79
CA GLU A 729 -9.63 26.15 -7.99
C GLU A 729 -8.85 26.88 -9.08
N ILE A 730 -8.87 26.29 -10.29
CA ILE A 730 -8.27 26.88 -11.50
C ILE A 730 -9.35 27.59 -12.27
N LEU A 731 -9.12 28.86 -12.58
CA LEU A 731 -10.05 29.67 -13.37
C LEU A 731 -9.39 30.03 -14.71
N ARG A 732 -10.16 29.94 -15.78
CA ARG A 732 -9.78 30.42 -17.11
C ARG A 732 -10.84 31.40 -17.58
N ASN A 733 -10.42 32.64 -17.91
CA ASN A 733 -11.31 33.75 -18.29
C ASN A 733 -12.44 34.00 -17.28
N GLY A 734 -12.13 33.86 -15.97
CA GLY A 734 -13.08 34.08 -14.86
C GLY A 734 -14.03 32.90 -14.57
N ARG A 735 -13.97 31.81 -15.34
CA ARG A 735 -14.74 30.57 -15.12
C ARG A 735 -13.87 29.51 -14.49
N ALA A 736 -14.35 28.84 -13.44
CA ALA A 736 -13.68 27.68 -12.86
C ALA A 736 -13.71 26.52 -13.86
N ILE A 737 -12.53 25.96 -14.17
CA ILE A 737 -12.36 24.86 -15.13
C ILE A 737 -11.94 23.56 -14.45
N ASP A 738 -11.23 23.65 -13.29
CA ASP A 738 -10.76 22.45 -12.59
C ASP A 738 -10.50 22.74 -11.10
N LYS A 739 -10.28 21.65 -10.33
CA LYS A 739 -9.88 21.67 -8.93
C LYS A 739 -8.58 20.87 -8.77
N VAL A 740 -7.68 21.37 -7.94
CA VAL A 740 -6.38 20.74 -7.67
C VAL A 740 -6.23 20.53 -6.16
N ALA A 741 -6.51 19.34 -5.69
CA ALA A 741 -6.32 18.94 -4.29
C ALA A 741 -4.94 18.29 -4.03
N LYS A 742 -4.14 18.04 -5.09
CA LYS A 742 -2.80 17.48 -4.99
C LYS A 742 -1.78 18.32 -5.75
N GLY A 743 -0.76 18.81 -5.04
CA GLY A 743 0.34 19.57 -5.60
C GLY A 743 -0.04 21.04 -5.95
N THR A 744 0.88 21.70 -6.65
CA THR A 744 0.78 23.11 -7.08
C THR A 744 1.10 23.25 -8.56
N TYR A 745 0.56 22.33 -9.35
CA TYR A 745 0.78 22.22 -10.79
C TYR A 745 -0.52 21.87 -11.50
N TYR A 746 -0.76 22.52 -12.63
CA TYR A 746 -1.86 22.21 -13.53
C TYR A 746 -1.41 22.32 -14.98
N PHE A 747 -1.92 21.46 -15.85
CA PHE A 747 -1.65 21.50 -17.27
C PHE A 747 -2.94 21.50 -18.07
N ASP A 748 -3.27 22.65 -18.66
CA ASP A 748 -4.41 22.78 -19.56
C ASP A 748 -3.97 22.40 -21.00
N HIS A 749 -4.40 21.21 -21.43
CA HIS A 749 -4.12 20.67 -22.76
C HIS A 749 -5.28 20.81 -23.74
N SER A 750 -6.35 21.52 -23.36
CA SER A 750 -7.49 21.78 -24.23
C SER A 750 -7.15 22.76 -25.35
N VAL A 751 -7.94 22.77 -26.42
CA VAL A 751 -7.77 23.71 -27.55
C VAL A 751 -7.84 25.17 -27.12
N GLY A 752 -8.57 25.45 -26.01
CA GLY A 752 -8.62 26.78 -25.41
C GLY A 752 -7.45 27.12 -24.50
N ALA A 753 -6.45 26.26 -24.34
CA ALA A 753 -5.26 26.50 -23.59
C ALA A 753 -4.27 27.32 -24.43
N ASP A 754 -4.37 28.62 -24.40
CA ASP A 754 -3.46 29.56 -25.02
C ASP A 754 -2.95 30.60 -24.03
N LEU A 755 -1.81 31.22 -24.32
CA LEU A 755 -1.21 32.23 -23.45
C LEU A 755 -2.04 33.53 -23.36
N ALA A 756 -2.94 33.79 -24.30
CA ALA A 756 -3.83 34.93 -24.26
C ALA A 756 -4.95 34.74 -23.22
N ALA A 757 -5.30 33.49 -22.90
CA ALA A 757 -6.27 33.21 -21.86
C ALA A 757 -5.81 33.75 -20.50
N ARG A 758 -6.73 34.35 -19.77
CA ARG A 758 -6.49 34.80 -18.40
C ARG A 758 -6.68 33.60 -17.46
N TYR A 759 -5.61 33.20 -16.82
CA TYR A 759 -5.63 32.17 -15.80
C TYR A 759 -5.52 32.77 -14.40
N GLU A 760 -6.25 32.21 -13.48
CA GLU A 760 -6.25 32.59 -12.07
C GLU A 760 -6.33 31.33 -11.21
N VAL A 761 -5.74 31.37 -10.01
CA VAL A 761 -5.79 30.29 -9.02
C VAL A 761 -6.24 30.86 -7.69
N ARG A 762 -7.16 30.17 -7.01
CA ARG A 762 -7.60 30.53 -5.67
C ARG A 762 -7.57 29.33 -4.72
N SER A 763 -7.28 29.60 -3.46
CA SER A 763 -7.25 28.62 -2.39
C SER A 763 -8.65 28.39 -1.82
N VAL A 764 -8.96 27.16 -1.41
CA VAL A 764 -10.19 26.78 -0.70
C VAL A 764 -9.82 25.98 0.55
N ASP A 765 -10.34 26.35 1.71
CA ASP A 765 -10.10 25.67 2.98
C ASP A 765 -11.07 24.51 3.26
N GLY A 766 -10.88 23.81 4.40
CA GLY A 766 -11.72 22.69 4.82
C GLY A 766 -13.17 23.08 5.17
N ALA A 767 -13.44 24.32 5.50
CA ALA A 767 -14.78 24.84 5.79
C ALA A 767 -15.50 25.35 4.53
N GLY A 768 -14.79 25.47 3.39
CA GLY A 768 -15.29 25.97 2.12
C GLY A 768 -15.14 27.48 1.95
N ASN A 769 -14.38 28.20 2.80
CA ASN A 769 -14.03 29.57 2.57
C ASN A 769 -13.00 29.67 1.44
N VAL A 770 -13.08 30.76 0.65
CA VAL A 770 -12.35 30.93 -0.59
C VAL A 770 -11.49 32.18 -0.56
N SER A 771 -10.24 32.10 -0.97
CA SER A 771 -9.36 33.25 -1.10
C SER A 771 -9.75 34.16 -2.29
N PRO A 772 -9.28 35.39 -2.34
CA PRO A 772 -9.20 36.14 -3.59
C PRO A 772 -8.40 35.35 -4.64
N PRO A 773 -8.77 35.42 -5.95
CA PRO A 773 -8.01 34.78 -7.00
C PRO A 773 -6.67 35.49 -7.25
N ALA A 774 -5.59 34.71 -7.43
CA ALA A 774 -4.29 35.21 -7.85
C ALA A 774 -4.11 35.00 -9.34
N GLN A 775 -3.83 36.09 -10.06
CA GLN A 775 -3.64 36.08 -11.50
C GLN A 775 -2.29 35.42 -11.90
N ALA A 776 -2.33 34.50 -12.87
CA ALA A 776 -1.14 33.92 -13.45
C ALA A 776 -0.38 34.93 -14.31
N ARG A 777 0.94 35.01 -14.08
CA ARG A 777 1.86 35.85 -14.86
C ARG A 777 2.75 34.96 -15.72
N GLY A 778 3.14 35.45 -16.88
CA GLY A 778 4.01 34.69 -17.77
C GLY A 778 4.31 35.48 -19.05
N PRO A 779 4.99 34.86 -20.02
CA PRO A 779 5.24 35.47 -21.32
C PRO A 779 3.95 36.02 -21.92
N GLU A 780 4.05 37.12 -22.60
CA GLU A 780 2.93 37.58 -23.44
C GLU A 780 2.63 36.53 -24.50
N ALA A 781 1.34 36.38 -24.83
CA ALA A 781 0.94 35.44 -25.84
C ALA A 781 1.59 35.73 -27.16
N GLU A 782 2.20 34.70 -27.77
CA GLU A 782 2.47 34.72 -29.22
C GLU A 782 1.10 34.81 -29.92
N PRO A 783 0.99 35.62 -30.98
CA PRO A 783 -0.25 35.70 -31.73
C PRO A 783 -0.62 34.34 -32.30
N ALA A 784 -1.59 33.68 -31.67
CA ALA A 784 -2.17 32.45 -32.17
C ALA A 784 -3.60 32.72 -32.59
N GLU A 785 -4.00 32.16 -33.70
CA GLU A 785 -5.39 32.18 -34.16
C GLU A 785 -6.04 30.83 -33.80
N VAL A 786 -7.13 30.88 -33.05
CA VAL A 786 -7.87 29.69 -32.64
C VAL A 786 -9.27 29.76 -33.25
N PHE A 787 -9.63 28.72 -33.98
CA PHE A 787 -10.97 28.55 -34.54
C PHE A 787 -11.66 27.41 -33.77
N ASP A 788 -12.81 27.71 -33.18
CA ASP A 788 -13.75 26.73 -32.67
C ASP A 788 -14.46 25.98 -33.83
N ASP A 789 -15.00 24.83 -33.57
CA ASP A 789 -15.73 24.06 -34.61
C ASP A 789 -16.92 24.85 -35.19
N ALA A 790 -17.51 25.76 -34.43
CA ALA A 790 -18.62 26.64 -34.85
C ALA A 790 -18.18 27.94 -35.54
N ASP A 791 -16.86 28.22 -35.60
CA ASP A 791 -16.38 29.48 -36.17
C ASP A 791 -16.51 29.51 -37.71
N ALA A 792 -16.94 30.66 -38.26
CA ALA A 792 -17.14 30.87 -39.71
C ALA A 792 -15.87 30.72 -40.57
N GLY A 793 -14.67 30.68 -39.96
CA GLY A 793 -13.39 30.37 -40.61
C GLY A 793 -13.24 28.92 -41.05
N LEU A 794 -14.03 28.01 -40.45
CA LEU A 794 -14.09 26.59 -40.81
C LEU A 794 -15.16 26.36 -41.86
N LYS A 795 -14.76 25.93 -43.06
CA LYS A 795 -15.68 25.70 -44.17
C LYS A 795 -16.00 24.22 -44.29
N TYR A 796 -17.19 23.84 -43.89
CA TYR A 796 -17.68 22.48 -43.94
C TYR A 796 -18.22 22.10 -45.30
N SER A 797 -17.97 20.89 -45.76
CA SER A 797 -18.54 20.27 -46.97
C SER A 797 -18.97 18.82 -46.67
N GLY A 798 -20.08 18.41 -47.26
CA GLY A 798 -20.74 17.12 -46.87
C GLY A 798 -21.64 17.28 -45.65
N ALA A 799 -22.12 16.15 -45.10
CA ALA A 799 -23.01 16.18 -43.95
C ALA A 799 -22.19 16.19 -42.63
N TRP A 800 -22.39 17.26 -41.86
CA TRP A 800 -21.81 17.42 -40.52
C TRP A 800 -22.93 17.64 -39.51
N ARG A 801 -22.76 17.02 -38.33
CA ARG A 801 -23.63 17.25 -37.17
C ARG A 801 -22.92 18.27 -36.27
N HIS A 802 -23.60 19.35 -35.93
CA HIS A 802 -23.11 20.40 -35.03
C HIS A 802 -23.86 20.29 -33.71
N GLU A 803 -23.16 20.03 -32.64
CA GLU A 803 -23.72 19.85 -31.30
C GLU A 803 -23.30 20.99 -30.35
N GLN A 804 -24.23 21.39 -29.48
CA GLN A 804 -24.03 22.45 -28.47
C GLN A 804 -24.28 21.90 -27.07
N ASN A 805 -23.76 22.58 -26.07
CA ASN A 805 -23.81 22.18 -24.66
C ASN A 805 -23.07 20.86 -24.35
N VAL A 806 -22.01 20.60 -25.09
CA VAL A 806 -21.12 19.45 -24.90
C VAL A 806 -20.02 19.86 -23.94
N GLN A 807 -20.23 19.66 -22.66
CA GLN A 807 -19.39 20.17 -21.56
C GLN A 807 -17.87 19.91 -21.69
N PRO A 808 -17.39 18.74 -22.19
CA PRO A 808 -15.96 18.52 -22.33
C PRO A 808 -15.31 19.20 -23.56
N ALA A 809 -16.13 19.66 -24.53
CA ALA A 809 -15.64 20.26 -25.75
C ALA A 809 -15.23 21.72 -25.57
N TYR A 810 -14.33 22.22 -26.41
CA TYR A 810 -13.95 23.62 -26.41
C TYR A 810 -15.18 24.52 -26.71
N ARG A 811 -15.40 25.55 -25.92
CA ARG A 811 -16.59 26.40 -25.92
C ARG A 811 -17.93 25.64 -25.87
N GLU A 812 -17.91 24.40 -25.42
CA GLU A 812 -19.09 23.53 -25.27
C GLU A 812 -19.79 23.19 -26.59
N THR A 813 -19.05 23.24 -27.72
CA THR A 813 -19.51 22.87 -29.06
C THR A 813 -18.61 21.82 -29.69
N ILE A 814 -19.14 20.98 -30.57
CA ILE A 814 -18.36 20.02 -31.34
C ILE A 814 -19.08 19.66 -32.63
N SER A 815 -18.33 19.52 -33.71
CA SER A 815 -18.84 19.06 -34.99
C SER A 815 -18.34 17.64 -35.30
N SER A 816 -19.21 16.81 -35.89
CA SER A 816 -18.82 15.44 -36.25
C SER A 816 -19.42 14.98 -37.58
N SER A 817 -18.71 14.09 -38.26
CA SER A 817 -19.19 13.44 -39.47
C SER A 817 -18.72 11.98 -39.57
N ASP A 818 -19.59 11.11 -40.07
CA ASP A 818 -19.30 9.73 -40.48
C ASP A 818 -19.37 9.56 -42.00
N GLN A 819 -19.77 10.61 -42.73
CA GLN A 819 -19.89 10.58 -44.18
C GLN A 819 -18.49 10.58 -44.82
N ARG A 820 -18.23 9.57 -45.64
CA ARG A 820 -17.01 9.53 -46.47
C ARG A 820 -16.94 10.77 -47.37
N ASP A 821 -15.75 11.34 -47.46
CA ASP A 821 -15.42 12.55 -48.26
C ASP A 821 -16.03 13.85 -47.72
N ALA A 822 -16.80 13.81 -46.61
CA ALA A 822 -17.10 15.05 -45.89
C ALA A 822 -15.78 15.69 -45.42
N ALA A 823 -15.71 17.03 -45.52
CA ALA A 823 -14.47 17.70 -45.18
C ALA A 823 -14.69 19.05 -44.51
N VAL A 824 -13.68 19.45 -43.74
CA VAL A 824 -13.51 20.80 -43.20
C VAL A 824 -12.26 21.42 -43.85
N GLU A 825 -12.38 22.67 -44.28
CA GLU A 825 -11.28 23.46 -44.85
C GLU A 825 -11.12 24.75 -44.08
N VAL A 826 -9.85 25.10 -43.77
CA VAL A 826 -9.50 26.32 -43.07
C VAL A 826 -8.30 26.98 -43.75
N ASN A 827 -8.38 28.31 -43.92
CA ASN A 827 -7.23 29.13 -44.36
C ASN A 827 -6.50 29.58 -43.11
N VAL A 828 -5.21 29.30 -43.03
CA VAL A 828 -4.37 29.59 -41.88
C VAL A 828 -3.18 30.44 -42.27
N GLU A 829 -2.71 31.31 -41.41
CA GLU A 829 -1.50 32.06 -41.59
C GLU A 829 -0.59 31.88 -40.37
N GLY A 830 0.50 31.14 -40.54
CA GLY A 830 1.36 30.82 -39.39
C GLY A 830 2.56 29.97 -39.76
N ARG A 831 3.31 29.60 -38.71
CA ARG A 831 4.45 28.68 -38.81
C ARG A 831 4.13 27.28 -38.30
N ARG A 832 3.05 27.18 -37.50
CA ARG A 832 2.58 25.91 -36.93
C ARG A 832 1.08 25.84 -36.99
N PHE A 833 0.56 24.67 -37.38
CA PHE A 833 -0.86 24.33 -37.38
C PHE A 833 -1.12 23.14 -36.49
N ARG A 834 -2.23 23.14 -35.74
CA ARG A 834 -2.70 22.05 -34.91
C ARG A 834 -4.19 21.83 -35.06
N TRP A 835 -4.57 20.54 -35.22
CA TRP A 835 -5.98 20.12 -35.16
C TRP A 835 -6.31 19.41 -33.86
N PHE A 836 -7.39 19.82 -33.23
CA PHE A 836 -7.90 19.24 -31.99
C PHE A 836 -9.22 18.53 -32.24
N SER A 837 -9.40 17.34 -31.62
CA SER A 837 -10.53 16.45 -31.84
C SER A 837 -10.89 15.70 -30.55
N LYS A 838 -12.06 15.06 -30.55
CA LYS A 838 -12.35 13.94 -29.66
C LYS A 838 -11.63 12.71 -30.17
N LEU A 839 -10.99 11.97 -29.30
CA LEU A 839 -10.61 10.56 -29.50
C LEU A 839 -11.63 9.67 -28.79
N GLY A 840 -11.93 8.49 -29.31
CA GLY A 840 -12.91 7.59 -28.69
C GLY A 840 -13.10 6.26 -29.39
N GLY A 841 -13.86 5.38 -28.75
CA GLY A 841 -14.20 4.08 -29.30
C GLY A 841 -15.12 4.12 -30.52
N ASP A 842 -15.74 5.26 -30.78
CA ASP A 842 -16.58 5.53 -31.94
C ASP A 842 -15.88 6.33 -33.05
N CYS A 843 -14.58 6.62 -32.88
CA CYS A 843 -13.85 7.50 -33.79
C CYS A 843 -13.21 6.76 -34.97
N GLY A 844 -13.14 7.48 -36.09
CA GLY A 844 -12.67 6.99 -37.39
C GLY A 844 -11.35 7.57 -37.83
N LYS A 845 -11.12 7.52 -39.15
CA LYS A 845 -9.91 8.03 -39.79
C LYS A 845 -10.20 9.24 -40.68
N ALA A 846 -9.29 10.22 -40.66
CA ALA A 846 -9.33 11.37 -41.50
C ALA A 846 -8.00 11.55 -42.25
N ARG A 847 -8.05 12.13 -43.43
CA ARG A 847 -6.87 12.57 -44.17
C ARG A 847 -6.70 14.08 -44.02
N VAL A 848 -5.54 14.48 -43.59
CA VAL A 848 -5.15 15.90 -43.61
C VAL A 848 -4.42 16.17 -44.93
N SER A 849 -4.79 17.26 -45.60
CA SER A 849 -4.13 17.76 -46.82
C SER A 849 -3.74 19.22 -46.63
N ILE A 850 -2.57 19.62 -47.13
CA ILE A 850 -2.03 20.98 -47.01
C ILE A 850 -1.72 21.46 -48.41
N ASP A 851 -2.28 22.60 -48.79
CA ASP A 851 -2.12 23.23 -50.11
C ASP A 851 -2.41 22.25 -51.27
N GLY A 852 -3.41 21.38 -51.07
CA GLY A 852 -3.83 20.38 -52.04
C GLY A 852 -3.05 19.07 -52.03
N SER A 853 -1.95 19.00 -51.30
CA SER A 853 -1.14 17.77 -51.17
C SER A 853 -1.50 17.00 -49.91
N PRO A 854 -1.65 15.65 -49.98
CA PRO A 854 -1.88 14.82 -48.79
C PRO A 854 -0.68 14.90 -47.84
N ALA A 855 -0.91 15.24 -46.56
CA ALA A 855 0.13 15.28 -45.54
C ALA A 855 0.12 13.98 -44.70
N GLU A 856 -1.02 13.61 -44.09
CA GLU A 856 -1.09 12.47 -43.22
C GLU A 856 -2.50 11.87 -43.14
N THR A 857 -2.59 10.58 -42.82
CA THR A 857 -3.85 9.93 -42.37
C THR A 857 -3.82 9.79 -40.86
N VAL A 858 -4.74 10.46 -40.20
CA VAL A 858 -4.91 10.49 -38.75
C VAL A 858 -5.97 9.45 -38.35
N ASP A 859 -5.63 8.55 -37.43
CA ASP A 859 -6.54 7.62 -36.77
C ASP A 859 -6.94 8.22 -35.43
N THR A 860 -8.20 8.59 -35.25
CA THR A 860 -8.72 9.20 -34.04
C THR A 860 -9.30 8.18 -33.04
N TYR A 861 -9.08 6.88 -33.26
CA TYR A 861 -9.51 5.85 -32.32
C TYR A 861 -8.77 5.94 -30.98
N CYS A 862 -9.54 5.82 -29.93
CA CYS A 862 -9.09 5.54 -28.58
C CYS A 862 -10.08 4.63 -27.88
N SER A 863 -9.65 3.76 -26.97
CA SER A 863 -10.58 2.91 -26.19
C SER A 863 -11.51 3.73 -25.30
N ASP A 864 -11.08 4.93 -24.90
CA ASP A 864 -11.84 5.85 -24.04
C ASP A 864 -12.03 7.19 -24.74
N ASP A 865 -13.06 7.92 -24.32
CA ASP A 865 -13.33 9.26 -24.83
C ASP A 865 -12.30 10.25 -24.25
N VAL A 866 -11.56 10.90 -25.12
CA VAL A 866 -10.62 11.98 -24.78
C VAL A 866 -10.98 13.21 -25.57
N TRP A 867 -11.26 14.30 -24.85
CA TRP A 867 -11.70 15.55 -25.43
C TRP A 867 -10.55 16.56 -25.57
N GLY A 868 -10.58 17.42 -26.61
CA GLY A 868 -9.56 18.42 -26.82
C GLY A 868 -8.17 17.86 -27.15
N ALA A 869 -8.09 16.62 -27.66
CA ALA A 869 -6.82 16.01 -28.02
C ALA A 869 -6.22 16.66 -29.27
N CYS A 870 -4.94 17.03 -29.23
CA CYS A 870 -4.21 17.45 -30.44
C CYS A 870 -3.89 16.19 -31.25
N VAL A 871 -4.57 16.00 -32.38
CA VAL A 871 -4.48 14.79 -33.20
C VAL A 871 -3.61 14.94 -34.44
N PHE A 872 -3.27 16.19 -34.79
CA PHE A 872 -2.37 16.49 -35.91
C PHE A 872 -1.61 17.80 -35.65
N THR A 873 -0.34 17.82 -36.01
CA THR A 873 0.51 19.01 -35.95
C THR A 873 1.35 19.09 -37.24
N GLU A 874 1.42 20.28 -37.82
CA GLU A 874 2.34 20.60 -38.91
C GLU A 874 3.18 21.83 -38.57
N GLU A 875 4.47 21.81 -38.90
CA GLU A 875 5.39 22.94 -38.70
C GLU A 875 6.04 23.31 -40.03
N TRP A 876 5.99 24.59 -40.35
CA TRP A 876 6.65 25.12 -41.56
C TRP A 876 7.96 25.85 -41.21
N PRO A 877 8.96 25.82 -42.09
CA PRO A 877 10.23 26.52 -41.86
C PRO A 877 10.08 28.04 -41.64
N ALA A 878 9.04 28.64 -42.21
CA ALA A 878 8.70 30.04 -42.09
C ALA A 878 7.19 30.23 -42.03
N ALA A 879 6.74 31.34 -41.43
CA ALA A 879 5.33 31.67 -41.44
C ALA A 879 4.83 31.90 -42.87
N GLY A 880 3.73 31.28 -43.23
CA GLY A 880 3.11 31.35 -44.56
C GLY A 880 1.60 31.24 -44.49
N LYS A 881 0.95 31.45 -45.62
CA LYS A 881 -0.50 31.19 -45.80
C LYS A 881 -0.65 29.80 -46.37
N HIS A 882 -1.50 29.00 -45.69
CA HIS A 882 -1.76 27.62 -46.07
C HIS A 882 -3.24 27.31 -46.07
N VAL A 883 -3.65 26.39 -46.92
CA VAL A 883 -5.01 25.84 -46.93
C VAL A 883 -4.94 24.42 -46.36
N VAL A 884 -5.50 24.23 -45.18
CA VAL A 884 -5.56 22.91 -44.53
C VAL A 884 -6.97 22.34 -44.72
N ARG A 885 -7.01 21.10 -45.26
CA ARG A 885 -8.25 20.37 -45.48
C ARG A 885 -8.22 19.04 -44.74
N ILE A 886 -9.20 18.78 -43.87
CA ILE A 886 -9.37 17.57 -43.13
C ILE A 886 -10.58 16.81 -43.74
N THR A 887 -10.34 15.60 -44.28
CA THR A 887 -11.34 14.82 -45.02
C THR A 887 -11.61 13.51 -44.30
N VAL A 888 -12.87 13.22 -44.01
CA VAL A 888 -13.35 11.97 -43.44
C VAL A 888 -13.16 10.82 -44.43
N LEU A 889 -12.45 9.76 -44.06
CA LEU A 889 -12.18 8.63 -44.95
C LEU A 889 -13.32 7.58 -45.00
N GLY A 890 -14.26 7.61 -44.05
CA GLY A 890 -15.24 6.53 -43.90
C GLY A 890 -14.56 5.21 -43.51
N GLU A 891 -13.37 5.28 -42.98
CA GLU A 891 -12.56 4.16 -42.51
C GLU A 891 -12.40 4.25 -40.99
N LYS A 892 -12.16 3.12 -40.36
CA LYS A 892 -11.97 3.04 -38.91
C LYS A 892 -10.83 2.12 -38.51
N ASN A 893 -10.37 2.28 -37.28
CA ASN A 893 -9.54 1.29 -36.65
C ASN A 893 -10.32 -0.05 -36.52
N PRO A 894 -9.70 -1.21 -36.67
CA PRO A 894 -10.38 -2.50 -36.50
C PRO A 894 -11.11 -2.66 -35.16
N ARG A 895 -10.67 -1.95 -34.13
CA ARG A 895 -11.26 -1.96 -32.77
C ARG A 895 -12.36 -0.91 -32.58
N ALA A 896 -12.50 0.05 -33.48
CA ALA A 896 -13.52 1.09 -33.36
C ALA A 896 -14.92 0.56 -33.63
N LYS A 897 -15.89 1.06 -32.87
CA LYS A 897 -17.31 0.74 -33.08
C LYS A 897 -17.89 1.45 -34.28
N ASP A 898 -17.43 2.67 -34.54
CA ASP A 898 -17.89 3.55 -35.62
C ASP A 898 -16.68 4.18 -36.35
N HIS A 899 -16.91 5.00 -37.38
CA HIS A 899 -15.89 5.68 -38.18
C HIS A 899 -16.07 7.20 -38.17
N ARG A 900 -16.65 7.74 -37.10
CA ARG A 900 -16.94 9.16 -36.93
C ARG A 900 -15.68 9.96 -36.69
N VAL A 901 -15.56 11.10 -37.34
CA VAL A 901 -14.49 12.07 -37.13
C VAL A 901 -15.05 13.31 -36.49
N TYR A 902 -14.36 13.79 -35.46
CA TYR A 902 -14.78 14.99 -34.72
C TYR A 902 -13.88 16.17 -35.03
N MET A 903 -14.46 17.37 -35.00
CA MET A 903 -13.79 18.66 -35.06
C MET A 903 -14.15 19.42 -33.80
N ASP A 904 -13.18 19.62 -32.91
CA ASP A 904 -13.31 20.44 -31.69
C ASP A 904 -12.72 21.84 -31.87
N GLY A 905 -11.67 21.95 -32.73
CA GLY A 905 -11.11 23.21 -33.11
C GLY A 905 -9.74 23.08 -33.79
N VAL A 906 -9.22 24.19 -34.26
CA VAL A 906 -7.87 24.29 -34.81
C VAL A 906 -7.15 25.51 -34.29
N ARG A 907 -5.81 25.44 -34.22
CA ARG A 907 -4.95 26.52 -33.77
C ARG A 907 -3.78 26.75 -34.75
N THR A 908 -3.45 27.99 -35.00
CA THR A 908 -2.24 28.37 -35.75
C THR A 908 -1.38 29.32 -34.93
N GLU A 909 -0.05 29.21 -35.07
CA GLU A 909 0.91 30.04 -34.38
C GLU A 909 1.83 30.72 -35.43
N ARG A 910 2.09 32.01 -35.24
CA ARG A 910 2.84 32.81 -36.22
C ARG A 910 4.35 32.72 -36.07
N LYS A 911 4.85 32.30 -34.90
CA LYS A 911 6.30 32.12 -34.63
C LYS A 911 6.65 30.67 -34.41
#